data_c88adddd21d927262cc708222eae90b7
#
_entry.id   c88adddd21d927262cc708222eae90b7
#
_cell.length_a   1.000
_cell.length_b   1.000
_cell.length_c   1.000
_cell.angle_alpha   90.00
_cell.angle_beta   90.00
_cell.angle_gamma   90.00
#
_symmetry.space_group_name_H-M   'P 1'
#
loop_
_entity.id
_entity.type
_entity.pdbx_description
1 polymer ?
#
loop_
_entity_poly.entity_id
_entity_poly.type
_entity_poly.pdbx_seq_one_letter_code
_entity_poly.pdbx_strand_id
1 'polypeptide(L)'
;MHRLADALAAGRNGGASWRDIASLTRQILLRARLLGNLMPLPVPLVDGLPTRAQWEIARCPGVLDGDRLRIHADDWAPENETSPEWEAAVDQVSWAVRGEWAPDTRPVPEQVEADPFWKHTLGFPEYRSLGQRQIARSVVLAPPGSTTIACLPTGHGKTPVALSAALLASRSEGVSVLVVPTVILAIDMERRVREILGKRDPSASTTRYAYVGTMSDEHKQEVRDAIAAGRQPMVITSPEAVTTGLRNALDDAARAGLLRYLIIDEAHLVEQWGNDFRSSFQTLAVYRQSWLSLAGPENAVRTLAMSATLTEQQVETLELLFGATGLTEVVWASELRQEPAYFLRRYSDDPSRRTAILEAVTLLPSPAILYTTEKKDADAWAEELRLNGLRRVAVVHGDSTEAQRRDALEGWSGKDSSGRPVSTRFDLVVGTSAFGLGVDLGDVRTVLHATVPETVDRYYQEVGRGGRDGNPCLAFLAFAPGDRPRAGRLNKQRILTEEVAWDRWNSMKVNEVRTSPSELPVWTHRIDLRTQRPHVSEDTDRNVEWNIKVLNLMRRARLIVVKPPAAPTRGEEEDRDTWVARQEAFYERSTDYVDVRFLDGANDEERFTAAIRDCRKRMKSAQERSLQRMIDILNAEACMAEVLTDYYTVDRPAGPLMTSPACRGCPACRRTGFPSAGPGALYCLPVASYPALVEWTRRDDPLARLHRNRPSLSLYWRSAEEYEDETVRLLCLLAARGTAFFGGAGLTSEQAEEIQWAAGAHPVIHDTDGSCARETAATVAWVLPPDADCMDETALLRYEGLDRLYLLHPISLRDPGRPNMLLHVMNSAAIPLDQARKEL
;
A
#
# COMPACT_ATOMS: atom_id res chain seq x y z
N MET A 1 -11.85 4.11 29.04
CA MET A 1 -13.13 4.11 29.81
C MET A 1 -14.17 3.17 29.20
N HIS A 2 -14.48 3.31 27.90
CA HIS A 2 -15.50 2.50 27.21
C HIS A 2 -15.28 0.99 27.35
N ARG A 3 -14.07 0.48 27.01
CA ARG A 3 -13.71 -0.93 27.13
C ARG A 3 -13.87 -1.48 28.55
N LEU A 4 -13.55 -0.68 29.58
CA LEU A 4 -13.77 -1.09 30.98
C LEU A 4 -15.26 -1.16 31.32
N ALA A 5 -16.07 -0.21 30.87
CA ALA A 5 -17.51 -0.25 31.06
C ALA A 5 -18.13 -1.50 30.42
N ASP A 6 -17.74 -1.81 29.19
CA ASP A 6 -18.17 -3.03 28.48
C ASP A 6 -17.70 -4.31 29.18
N ALA A 7 -16.46 -4.33 29.72
CA ALA A 7 -15.91 -5.46 30.46
C ALA A 7 -16.69 -5.71 31.79
N LEU A 8 -16.99 -4.62 32.52
CA LEU A 8 -17.80 -4.71 33.76
C LEU A 8 -19.22 -5.21 33.49
N ALA A 9 -19.84 -4.74 32.39
CA ALA A 9 -21.15 -5.22 31.97
C ALA A 9 -21.10 -6.71 31.55
N ALA A 10 -20.08 -7.13 30.79
CA ALA A 10 -19.88 -8.50 30.37
C ALA A 10 -19.52 -9.45 31.53
N GLY A 11 -18.85 -8.97 32.57
CA GLY A 11 -18.46 -9.75 33.74
C GLY A 11 -19.64 -10.40 34.46
N ARG A 12 -20.81 -9.73 34.46
CA ARG A 12 -22.05 -10.26 35.05
C ARG A 12 -22.54 -11.55 34.41
N ASN A 13 -22.21 -11.76 33.13
CA ASN A 13 -22.63 -12.91 32.33
C ASN A 13 -21.42 -13.84 31.99
N GLY A 14 -20.29 -13.69 32.68
CA GLY A 14 -19.09 -14.50 32.47
C GLY A 14 -18.30 -14.16 31.21
N GLY A 15 -18.63 -13.09 30.49
CA GLY A 15 -17.93 -12.63 29.26
C GLY A 15 -16.64 -11.85 29.54
N ALA A 16 -16.36 -11.48 30.79
CA ALA A 16 -15.10 -10.93 31.25
C ALA A 16 -14.72 -11.57 32.60
N SER A 17 -13.45 -11.51 32.93
CA SER A 17 -12.92 -12.06 34.18
C SER A 17 -12.08 -11.03 34.93
N TRP A 18 -11.56 -11.40 36.09
CA TRP A 18 -10.81 -10.49 36.93
C TRP A 18 -9.59 -9.85 36.24
N ARG A 19 -8.91 -10.59 35.37
CA ARG A 19 -7.70 -10.08 34.72
C ARG A 19 -8.04 -9.07 33.63
N ASP A 20 -9.15 -9.26 32.90
CA ASP A 20 -9.65 -8.28 31.94
C ASP A 20 -9.95 -6.93 32.61
N ILE A 21 -10.66 -7.00 33.77
CA ILE A 21 -11.04 -5.82 34.54
C ILE A 21 -9.80 -5.14 35.13
N ALA A 22 -8.89 -5.92 35.74
CA ALA A 22 -7.69 -5.39 36.37
C ALA A 22 -6.73 -4.71 35.32
N SER A 23 -6.52 -5.33 34.18
CA SER A 23 -5.68 -4.77 33.10
C SER A 23 -6.21 -3.43 32.58
N LEU A 24 -7.51 -3.35 32.27
CA LEU A 24 -8.16 -2.12 31.80
C LEU A 24 -8.20 -1.03 32.89
N THR A 25 -8.43 -1.39 34.14
CA THR A 25 -8.40 -0.46 35.28
C THR A 25 -6.98 0.07 35.48
N ARG A 26 -5.96 -0.80 35.42
CA ARG A 26 -4.56 -0.42 35.50
C ARG A 26 -4.20 0.62 34.44
N GLN A 27 -4.59 0.38 33.19
CA GLN A 27 -4.31 1.30 32.07
C GLN A 27 -4.93 2.69 32.33
N ILE A 28 -6.15 2.73 32.88
CA ILE A 28 -6.84 3.98 33.23
C ILE A 28 -6.12 4.70 34.37
N LEU A 29 -5.70 3.98 35.42
CA LEU A 29 -4.95 4.55 36.54
C LEU A 29 -3.59 5.12 36.10
N LEU A 30 -2.86 4.37 35.29
CA LEU A 30 -1.59 4.86 34.73
C LEU A 30 -1.79 6.12 33.89
N ARG A 31 -2.80 6.14 33.03
CA ARG A 31 -3.12 7.31 32.21
C ARG A 31 -3.52 8.51 33.08
N ALA A 32 -4.34 8.28 34.08
CA ALA A 32 -4.74 9.34 35.01
C ALA A 32 -3.54 9.92 35.77
N ARG A 33 -2.63 9.06 36.26
CA ARG A 33 -1.39 9.46 36.93
C ARG A 33 -0.49 10.29 36.01
N LEU A 34 -0.30 9.87 34.77
CA LEU A 34 0.47 10.60 33.75
C LEU A 34 -0.14 11.95 33.38
N LEU A 35 -1.44 12.14 33.62
CA LEU A 35 -2.16 13.42 33.46
C LEU A 35 -2.23 14.24 34.77
N GLY A 36 -1.47 13.87 35.79
CA GLY A 36 -1.37 14.58 37.07
C GLY A 36 -2.41 14.20 38.13
N ASN A 37 -3.27 13.22 37.88
CA ASN A 37 -4.19 12.71 38.89
C ASN A 37 -3.55 11.56 39.68
N LEU A 38 -3.09 11.86 40.89
CA LEU A 38 -2.42 10.92 41.79
C LEU A 38 -3.35 10.25 42.81
N MET A 39 -4.68 10.50 42.73
CA MET A 39 -5.62 9.96 43.70
C MET A 39 -5.83 8.45 43.53
N PRO A 40 -5.65 7.63 44.56
CA PRO A 40 -5.95 6.21 44.53
C PRO A 40 -7.45 5.98 44.23
N LEU A 41 -7.75 4.98 43.42
CA LEU A 41 -9.12 4.59 43.10
C LEU A 41 -9.72 3.71 44.21
N PRO A 42 -10.81 4.11 44.88
CA PRO A 42 -11.52 3.23 45.82
C PRO A 42 -12.34 2.20 45.05
N VAL A 43 -11.98 0.94 45.18
CA VAL A 43 -12.71 -0.20 44.60
C VAL A 43 -13.41 -1.04 45.71
N PRO A 44 -14.65 -1.46 45.53
CA PRO A 44 -15.33 -2.32 46.52
C PRO A 44 -14.78 -3.76 46.44
N LEU A 45 -14.72 -4.44 47.57
CA LEU A 45 -14.37 -5.86 47.66
C LEU A 45 -15.64 -6.71 47.56
N VAL A 46 -16.13 -6.94 46.35
CA VAL A 46 -17.35 -7.69 46.07
C VAL A 46 -17.07 -8.78 45.02
N ASP A 47 -17.90 -9.80 45.00
CA ASP A 47 -17.85 -10.88 44.04
C ASP A 47 -17.97 -10.32 42.60
N GLY A 48 -17.19 -10.87 41.70
CA GLY A 48 -17.13 -10.42 40.29
C GLY A 48 -16.08 -9.33 40.00
N LEU A 49 -15.48 -8.72 41.01
CA LEU A 49 -14.32 -7.83 40.88
C LEU A 49 -13.03 -8.54 41.32
N PRO A 50 -11.86 -8.05 40.94
CA PRO A 50 -10.58 -8.63 41.34
C PRO A 50 -10.39 -8.60 42.86
N THR A 51 -9.91 -9.69 43.45
CA THR A 51 -9.48 -9.76 44.86
C THR A 51 -8.22 -8.94 45.10
N ARG A 52 -7.87 -8.67 46.35
CA ARG A 52 -6.64 -7.96 46.70
C ARG A 52 -5.39 -8.62 46.06
N ALA A 53 -5.25 -9.94 46.11
CA ALA A 53 -4.15 -10.66 45.52
C ALA A 53 -4.14 -10.53 43.97
N GLN A 54 -5.30 -10.50 43.34
CA GLN A 54 -5.41 -10.30 41.87
C GLN A 54 -5.06 -8.87 41.45
N TRP A 55 -5.38 -7.87 42.26
CA TRP A 55 -4.89 -6.51 42.05
C TRP A 55 -3.38 -6.39 42.14
N GLU A 56 -2.79 -7.08 43.13
CA GLU A 56 -1.32 -7.14 43.27
C GLU A 56 -0.63 -7.81 42.08
N ILE A 57 -1.21 -8.90 41.54
CA ILE A 57 -0.72 -9.54 40.30
C ILE A 57 -0.80 -8.56 39.11
N ALA A 58 -1.84 -7.73 39.05
CA ALA A 58 -1.97 -6.70 38.03
C ALA A 58 -1.12 -5.44 38.32
N ARG A 59 -0.18 -5.47 39.27
CA ARG A 59 0.62 -4.32 39.71
C ARG A 59 -0.25 -3.09 40.07
N CYS A 60 -1.37 -3.37 40.72
CA CYS A 60 -2.27 -2.37 41.28
C CYS A 60 -2.40 -2.61 42.78
N PRO A 61 -1.33 -2.43 43.58
CA PRO A 61 -1.40 -2.61 45.01
C PRO A 61 -2.37 -1.62 45.63
N GLY A 62 -2.92 -1.99 46.78
CA GLY A 62 -3.89 -1.14 47.48
C GLY A 62 -3.89 -1.26 48.97
N VAL A 63 -4.36 -0.21 49.62
CA VAL A 63 -4.56 -0.12 51.08
C VAL A 63 -6.03 -0.20 51.39
N LEU A 64 -6.37 -1.04 52.38
CA LEU A 64 -7.76 -1.17 52.89
C LEU A 64 -8.22 0.13 53.54
N ASP A 65 -9.41 0.59 53.13
CA ASP A 65 -10.09 1.73 53.72
C ASP A 65 -11.57 1.38 53.89
N GLY A 66 -11.91 0.88 55.08
CA GLY A 66 -13.21 0.34 55.36
C GLY A 66 -13.55 -0.92 54.55
N ASP A 67 -14.60 -0.89 53.80
CA ASP A 67 -15.06 -1.95 52.88
C ASP A 67 -14.48 -1.86 51.45
N ARG A 68 -13.55 -0.93 51.25
CA ARG A 68 -12.95 -0.63 49.95
C ARG A 68 -11.44 -0.84 49.98
N LEU A 69 -10.90 -1.13 48.82
CA LEU A 69 -9.46 -1.14 48.58
C LEU A 69 -9.10 0.11 47.76
N ARG A 70 -8.21 0.97 48.27
CA ARG A 70 -7.70 2.12 47.54
C ARG A 70 -6.49 1.68 46.74
N ILE A 71 -6.65 1.49 45.43
CA ILE A 71 -5.63 0.98 44.53
C ILE A 71 -4.94 2.11 43.76
N HIS A 72 -3.68 1.92 43.43
CA HIS A 72 -2.90 2.71 42.46
C HIS A 72 -2.17 1.75 41.53
N ALA A 73 -1.66 2.24 40.41
CA ALA A 73 -0.92 1.42 39.45
C ALA A 73 0.60 1.71 39.55
N ASP A 74 1.38 0.67 39.71
CA ASP A 74 2.86 0.75 39.71
C ASP A 74 3.40 0.71 38.28
N ASP A 75 4.61 1.25 38.09
CA ASP A 75 5.31 1.15 36.83
C ASP A 75 5.69 -0.30 36.52
N TRP A 76 5.71 -0.61 35.23
CA TRP A 76 6.18 -1.89 34.72
C TRP A 76 6.57 -1.77 33.25
N ALA A 77 7.63 -2.42 32.88
CA ALA A 77 8.05 -2.58 31.48
C ALA A 77 8.54 -4.01 31.26
N PRO A 78 8.53 -4.55 30.04
CA PRO A 78 9.10 -5.87 29.76
C PRO A 78 10.64 -5.81 29.74
N GLU A 79 11.23 -5.28 30.79
CA GLU A 79 12.66 -5.12 31.02
C GLU A 79 13.00 -5.51 32.46
N ASN A 80 14.26 -5.72 32.79
CA ASN A 80 14.65 -6.03 34.14
C ASN A 80 14.66 -4.77 35.02
N GLU A 81 13.92 -4.77 36.13
CA GLU A 81 13.80 -3.63 37.07
C GLU A 81 15.17 -3.16 37.63
N THR A 82 16.16 -4.03 37.64
CA THR A 82 17.52 -3.71 38.12
C THR A 82 18.48 -3.28 36.99
N SER A 83 18.02 -3.24 35.75
CA SER A 83 18.85 -2.83 34.63
C SER A 83 18.93 -1.31 34.50
N PRO A 84 20.05 -0.77 33.99
CA PRO A 84 20.19 0.65 33.69
C PRO A 84 19.15 1.17 32.68
N GLU A 85 18.58 0.27 31.86
CA GLU A 85 17.60 0.57 30.82
C GLU A 85 16.17 0.69 31.37
N TRP A 86 15.93 0.39 32.63
CA TRP A 86 14.61 0.32 33.24
C TRP A 86 13.80 1.62 33.11
N GLU A 87 14.40 2.74 33.49
CA GLU A 87 13.71 4.05 33.44
C GLU A 87 13.27 4.38 32.02
N ALA A 88 14.15 4.22 31.03
CA ALA A 88 13.83 4.46 29.63
C ALA A 88 12.76 3.50 29.09
N ALA A 89 12.74 2.25 29.58
CA ALA A 89 11.73 1.26 29.23
C ALA A 89 10.35 1.66 29.79
N VAL A 90 10.28 2.09 31.04
CA VAL A 90 9.06 2.58 31.71
C VAL A 90 8.52 3.81 30.99
N ASP A 91 9.35 4.76 30.61
CA ASP A 91 8.97 5.94 29.85
C ASP A 91 8.33 5.56 28.51
N GLN A 92 8.91 4.61 27.78
CA GLN A 92 8.36 4.15 26.50
C GLN A 92 6.99 3.47 26.64
N VAL A 93 6.79 2.71 27.72
CA VAL A 93 5.48 2.14 28.07
C VAL A 93 4.48 3.24 28.43
N SER A 94 4.91 4.21 29.24
CA SER A 94 4.08 5.32 29.69
C SER A 94 3.52 6.14 28.51
N TRP A 95 4.33 6.43 27.48
CA TRP A 95 3.87 7.13 26.30
C TRP A 95 2.82 6.33 25.50
N ALA A 96 2.98 5.01 25.42
CA ALA A 96 1.99 4.15 24.77
C ALA A 96 0.68 4.07 25.57
N VAL A 97 0.75 4.08 26.91
CA VAL A 97 -0.43 4.16 27.79
C VAL A 97 -1.15 5.50 27.65
N ARG A 98 -0.42 6.60 27.57
CA ARG A 98 -0.97 7.93 27.30
C ARG A 98 -1.67 8.00 25.95
N GLY A 99 -1.13 7.31 24.97
CA GLY A 99 -1.55 7.44 23.57
C GLY A 99 -1.19 8.81 22.99
N GLU A 100 -0.08 9.38 23.48
CA GLU A 100 0.43 10.71 23.07
C GLU A 100 1.95 10.64 23.02
N TRP A 101 2.56 11.49 22.19
CA TRP A 101 4.00 11.65 22.13
C TRP A 101 4.56 12.42 23.34
N ALA A 102 5.81 12.14 23.69
CA ALA A 102 6.54 12.99 24.63
C ALA A 102 6.62 14.42 24.08
N PRO A 103 6.61 15.46 24.93
CA PRO A 103 6.82 16.82 24.50
C PRO A 103 8.07 16.93 23.60
N ASP A 104 7.97 17.69 22.54
CA ASP A 104 9.05 17.93 21.55
C ASP A 104 9.58 16.69 20.80
N THR A 105 8.94 15.51 20.97
CA THR A 105 9.34 14.29 20.27
C THR A 105 8.36 13.85 19.17
N ARG A 106 7.19 14.49 19.11
CA ARG A 106 6.23 14.22 18.02
C ARG A 106 6.82 14.72 16.72
N PRO A 107 6.91 13.85 15.71
CA PRO A 107 7.20 14.33 14.37
C PRO A 107 6.13 15.36 13.97
N VAL A 108 6.56 16.58 13.68
CA VAL A 108 5.65 17.59 13.13
C VAL A 108 5.38 17.14 11.70
N PRO A 109 4.13 16.77 11.34
CA PRO A 109 3.83 16.48 9.95
C PRO A 109 4.12 17.76 9.17
N GLU A 110 4.96 17.67 8.15
CA GLU A 110 5.11 18.77 7.21
C GLU A 110 3.75 18.99 6.55
N GLN A 111 3.20 20.19 6.68
CA GLN A 111 1.96 20.54 6.00
C GLN A 111 2.26 20.65 4.51
N VAL A 112 1.79 19.69 3.75
CA VAL A 112 1.98 19.63 2.31
C VAL A 112 0.65 19.97 1.65
N GLU A 113 0.54 21.17 1.09
CA GLU A 113 -0.67 21.61 0.40
C GLU A 113 -0.99 20.65 -0.75
N ALA A 114 -2.29 20.34 -0.90
CA ALA A 114 -2.77 19.44 -1.90
C ALA A 114 -2.90 20.09 -3.28
N ASP A 115 -2.52 19.36 -4.31
CA ASP A 115 -2.77 19.76 -5.68
C ASP A 115 -4.27 19.86 -6.01
N PRO A 116 -4.66 20.70 -6.99
CA PRO A 116 -6.04 20.82 -7.40
C PRO A 116 -6.73 19.50 -7.76
N PHE A 117 -6.04 18.58 -8.45
CA PHE A 117 -6.62 17.26 -8.78
C PHE A 117 -6.94 16.43 -7.53
N TRP A 118 -6.12 16.53 -6.48
CA TRP A 118 -6.32 15.80 -5.23
C TRP A 118 -7.51 16.36 -4.44
N LYS A 119 -7.57 17.68 -4.28
CA LYS A 119 -8.71 18.37 -3.67
C LYS A 119 -10.00 18.05 -4.42
N HIS A 120 -9.91 18.03 -5.74
CA HIS A 120 -11.03 17.80 -6.63
C HIS A 120 -11.55 16.36 -6.63
N THR A 121 -10.69 15.36 -6.46
CA THR A 121 -11.11 13.93 -6.41
C THR A 121 -11.54 13.51 -5.01
N LEU A 122 -10.76 13.87 -3.98
CA LEU A 122 -10.92 13.35 -2.62
C LEU A 122 -11.49 14.36 -1.63
N GLY A 123 -11.37 15.67 -1.89
CA GLY A 123 -11.78 16.73 -0.97
C GLY A 123 -10.82 16.95 0.20
N PHE A 124 -9.61 16.40 0.15
CA PHE A 124 -8.60 16.61 1.19
C PHE A 124 -7.78 17.86 0.87
N PRO A 125 -7.62 18.82 1.81
CA PRO A 125 -6.88 20.05 1.58
C PRO A 125 -5.36 19.85 1.59
N GLU A 126 -4.87 18.76 2.14
CA GLU A 126 -3.45 18.46 2.34
C GLU A 126 -3.10 17.02 2.00
N TYR A 127 -1.84 16.80 1.66
CA TYR A 127 -1.20 15.48 1.67
C TYR A 127 -0.67 15.16 3.07
N ARG A 128 -0.56 13.89 3.40
CA ARG A 128 0.00 13.43 4.67
C ARG A 128 1.53 13.51 4.72
N SER A 129 2.18 13.52 3.57
CA SER A 129 3.64 13.59 3.44
C SER A 129 4.05 14.02 2.03
N LEU A 130 5.29 14.50 1.89
CA LEU A 130 5.90 14.74 0.57
C LEU A 130 5.92 13.48 -0.29
N GLY A 131 6.19 12.32 0.31
CA GLY A 131 6.16 11.04 -0.39
C GLY A 131 4.78 10.70 -0.97
N GLN A 132 3.70 10.96 -0.22
CA GLN A 132 2.34 10.79 -0.74
C GLN A 132 2.06 11.72 -1.93
N ARG A 133 2.43 13.02 -1.81
CA ARG A 133 2.31 14.01 -2.92
C ARG A 133 3.02 13.52 -4.16
N GLN A 134 4.26 13.10 -4.00
CA GLN A 134 5.11 12.67 -5.10
C GLN A 134 4.55 11.45 -5.84
N ILE A 135 4.14 10.42 -5.08
CA ILE A 135 3.52 9.23 -5.67
C ILE A 135 2.20 9.58 -6.36
N ALA A 136 1.35 10.42 -5.74
CA ALA A 136 0.09 10.84 -6.33
C ALA A 136 0.31 11.56 -7.67
N ARG A 137 1.26 12.50 -7.72
CA ARG A 137 1.66 13.20 -8.96
C ARG A 137 2.18 12.23 -10.02
N SER A 138 3.14 11.34 -9.67
CA SER A 138 3.70 10.36 -10.60
C SER A 138 2.62 9.45 -11.20
N VAL A 139 1.67 8.99 -10.40
CA VAL A 139 0.61 8.07 -10.85
C VAL A 139 -0.36 8.74 -11.82
N VAL A 140 -0.84 9.96 -11.51
CA VAL A 140 -1.80 10.64 -12.38
C VAL A 140 -1.18 11.15 -13.67
N LEU A 141 0.12 11.43 -13.66
CA LEU A 141 0.90 11.87 -14.82
C LEU A 141 1.46 10.70 -15.64
N ALA A 142 1.40 9.48 -15.13
CA ALA A 142 1.95 8.30 -15.80
C ALA A 142 1.29 8.09 -17.18
N PRO A 143 2.09 7.84 -18.23
CA PRO A 143 1.56 7.64 -19.59
C PRO A 143 0.78 6.33 -19.70
N PRO A 144 -0.13 6.21 -20.69
CA PRO A 144 -0.80 4.95 -20.97
C PRO A 144 0.18 3.79 -21.16
N GLY A 145 -0.18 2.62 -20.62
CA GLY A 145 0.63 1.40 -20.71
C GLY A 145 1.81 1.32 -19.73
N SER A 146 2.10 2.38 -18.98
CA SER A 146 3.19 2.40 -18.00
C SER A 146 2.90 1.61 -16.73
N THR A 147 3.95 1.37 -15.96
CA THR A 147 3.89 0.76 -14.63
C THR A 147 4.57 1.67 -13.62
N THR A 148 3.86 2.04 -12.55
CA THR A 148 4.42 2.72 -11.39
C THR A 148 4.49 1.74 -10.22
N ILE A 149 5.70 1.52 -9.70
CA ILE A 149 5.93 0.75 -8.47
C ILE A 149 6.13 1.77 -7.36
N ALA A 150 5.22 1.80 -6.38
CA ALA A 150 5.21 2.80 -5.33
C ALA A 150 5.46 2.18 -3.95
N CYS A 151 6.50 2.64 -3.27
CA CYS A 151 6.77 2.30 -1.88
C CYS A 151 6.38 3.47 -0.98
N LEU A 152 5.34 3.28 -0.16
CA LEU A 152 4.82 4.30 0.75
C LEU A 152 4.43 3.64 2.09
N PRO A 153 4.93 4.12 3.25
CA PRO A 153 4.72 3.48 4.54
C PRO A 153 3.24 3.26 4.89
N THR A 154 3.01 2.29 5.77
CA THR A 154 1.68 2.08 6.35
C THR A 154 1.26 3.34 7.12
N GLY A 155 0.01 3.79 6.94
CA GLY A 155 -0.48 5.01 7.59
C GLY A 155 -0.27 6.30 6.76
N HIS A 156 0.63 6.33 5.79
CA HIS A 156 0.90 7.49 4.93
C HIS A 156 -0.08 7.66 3.76
N GLY A 157 -1.12 6.84 3.68
CA GLY A 157 -2.25 7.07 2.78
C GLY A 157 -2.09 6.50 1.37
N LYS A 158 -1.68 5.24 1.22
CA LYS A 158 -1.69 4.51 -0.05
C LYS A 158 -3.07 4.49 -0.71
N THR A 159 -4.11 4.20 0.08
CA THR A 159 -5.49 4.14 -0.43
C THR A 159 -5.97 5.44 -1.09
N PRO A 160 -5.81 6.64 -0.49
CA PRO A 160 -6.10 7.90 -1.17
C PRO A 160 -5.35 8.09 -2.50
N VAL A 161 -4.10 7.66 -2.62
CA VAL A 161 -3.37 7.72 -3.92
C VAL A 161 -4.08 6.89 -4.98
N ALA A 162 -4.40 5.63 -4.66
CA ALA A 162 -5.14 4.75 -5.56
C ALA A 162 -6.50 5.33 -5.98
N LEU A 163 -7.24 5.86 -4.99
CA LEU A 163 -8.57 6.43 -5.22
C LEU A 163 -8.50 7.69 -6.08
N SER A 164 -7.55 8.60 -5.83
CA SER A 164 -7.43 9.83 -6.62
C SER A 164 -7.16 9.56 -8.09
N ALA A 165 -6.27 8.61 -8.40
CA ALA A 165 -5.95 8.22 -9.76
C ALA A 165 -7.16 7.59 -10.48
N ALA A 166 -7.84 6.64 -9.81
CA ALA A 166 -9.00 5.97 -10.37
C ALA A 166 -10.18 6.92 -10.62
N LEU A 167 -10.47 7.80 -9.65
CA LEU A 167 -11.58 8.75 -9.72
C LEU A 167 -11.32 9.88 -10.73
N LEU A 168 -10.09 10.35 -10.84
CA LEU A 168 -9.72 11.34 -11.86
C LEU A 168 -9.91 10.74 -13.26
N ALA A 169 -9.38 9.55 -13.50
CA ALA A 169 -9.45 8.88 -14.80
C ALA A 169 -10.88 8.51 -15.22
N SER A 170 -11.77 8.23 -14.26
CA SER A 170 -13.17 7.88 -14.55
C SER A 170 -14.05 9.04 -15.00
N ARG A 171 -13.56 10.29 -14.90
CA ARG A 171 -14.32 11.48 -15.38
C ARG A 171 -14.54 11.51 -16.88
N SER A 172 -13.73 10.80 -17.65
CA SER A 172 -13.86 10.65 -19.11
C SER A 172 -14.48 9.31 -19.52
N GLU A 173 -15.32 8.71 -18.68
CA GLU A 173 -15.75 7.31 -18.77
C GLU A 173 -14.59 6.32 -18.64
N GLY A 174 -14.82 5.20 -18.02
CA GLY A 174 -13.83 4.15 -17.83
C GLY A 174 -13.86 3.54 -16.44
N VAL A 175 -13.16 2.42 -16.31
CA VAL A 175 -13.08 1.62 -15.10
C VAL A 175 -11.64 1.47 -14.64
N SER A 176 -11.43 1.51 -13.33
CA SER A 176 -10.19 1.15 -12.69
C SER A 176 -10.38 -0.05 -11.77
N VAL A 177 -9.45 -0.99 -11.79
CA VAL A 177 -9.49 -2.20 -10.96
C VAL A 177 -8.53 -2.06 -9.81
N LEU A 178 -9.03 -2.08 -8.58
CA LEU A 178 -8.24 -2.12 -7.36
C LEU A 178 -8.20 -3.54 -6.81
N VAL A 179 -7.06 -4.17 -6.92
CA VAL A 179 -6.84 -5.55 -6.46
C VAL A 179 -6.31 -5.50 -5.04
N VAL A 180 -7.01 -6.20 -4.15
CA VAL A 180 -6.69 -6.30 -2.73
C VAL A 180 -6.57 -7.75 -2.30
N PRO A 181 -5.74 -8.07 -1.28
CA PRO A 181 -5.47 -9.46 -0.93
C PRO A 181 -6.62 -10.20 -0.25
N THR A 182 -7.63 -9.51 0.29
CA THR A 182 -8.73 -10.16 1.03
C THR A 182 -10.08 -9.51 0.75
N VAL A 183 -11.14 -10.32 0.85
CA VAL A 183 -12.54 -9.86 0.73
C VAL A 183 -12.88 -8.80 1.79
N ILE A 184 -12.40 -8.98 3.02
CA ILE A 184 -12.64 -8.03 4.12
C ILE A 184 -12.07 -6.65 3.77
N LEU A 185 -10.88 -6.61 3.21
CA LEU A 185 -10.25 -5.36 2.79
C LEU A 185 -11.03 -4.72 1.63
N ALA A 186 -11.58 -5.52 0.70
CA ALA A 186 -12.42 -5.00 -0.37
C ALA A 186 -13.68 -4.31 0.18
N ILE A 187 -14.33 -4.90 1.17
CA ILE A 187 -15.52 -4.35 1.83
C ILE A 187 -15.18 -3.06 2.62
N ASP A 188 -14.06 -3.06 3.37
CA ASP A 188 -13.63 -1.86 4.10
C ASP A 188 -13.26 -0.71 3.16
N MET A 189 -12.56 -1.00 2.07
CA MET A 189 -12.26 -0.01 1.05
C MET A 189 -13.52 0.53 0.35
N GLU A 190 -14.50 -0.33 0.05
CA GLU A 190 -15.79 0.11 -0.47
C GLU A 190 -16.46 1.13 0.46
N ARG A 191 -16.47 0.84 1.76
CA ARG A 191 -17.01 1.77 2.76
C ARG A 191 -16.32 3.13 2.71
N ARG A 192 -14.97 3.15 2.64
CA ARG A 192 -14.20 4.40 2.54
C ARG A 192 -14.48 5.17 1.25
N VAL A 193 -14.58 4.47 0.14
CA VAL A 193 -14.94 5.09 -1.15
C VAL A 193 -16.31 5.75 -1.06
N ARG A 194 -17.30 5.07 -0.48
CA ARG A 194 -18.64 5.61 -0.26
C ARG A 194 -18.63 6.83 0.67
N GLU A 195 -17.85 6.81 1.73
CA GLU A 195 -17.70 7.94 2.65
C GLU A 195 -17.10 9.18 1.94
N ILE A 196 -16.09 8.98 1.07
CA ILE A 196 -15.45 10.07 0.33
C ILE A 196 -16.39 10.63 -0.73
N LEU A 197 -16.95 9.77 -1.58
CA LEU A 197 -17.78 10.19 -2.70
C LEU A 197 -19.17 10.64 -2.27
N GLY A 198 -19.76 10.01 -1.26
CA GLY A 198 -21.10 10.33 -0.75
C GLY A 198 -21.22 11.74 -0.17
N LYS A 199 -20.08 12.38 0.22
CA LYS A 199 -20.07 13.79 0.60
C LYS A 199 -20.34 14.73 -0.56
N ARG A 200 -20.13 14.29 -1.80
CA ARG A 200 -20.27 15.10 -3.01
C ARG A 200 -21.45 14.66 -3.85
N ASP A 201 -21.68 13.35 -3.95
CA ASP A 201 -22.77 12.74 -4.69
C ASP A 201 -23.47 11.70 -3.81
N PRO A 202 -24.68 12.00 -3.33
CA PRO A 202 -25.47 11.06 -2.52
C PRO A 202 -25.71 9.71 -3.22
N SER A 203 -25.79 9.66 -4.54
CA SER A 203 -25.96 8.40 -5.29
C SER A 203 -24.77 7.46 -5.15
N ALA A 204 -23.55 8.00 -5.02
CA ALA A 204 -22.33 7.23 -4.81
C ALA A 204 -22.35 6.45 -3.50
N SER A 205 -23.13 6.88 -2.50
CA SER A 205 -23.29 6.18 -1.22
C SER A 205 -24.00 4.83 -1.35
N THR A 206 -24.79 4.64 -2.39
CA THR A 206 -25.54 3.40 -2.68
C THR A 206 -24.86 2.52 -3.72
N THR A 207 -23.90 3.06 -4.47
CA THR A 207 -23.16 2.32 -5.50
C THR A 207 -22.31 1.22 -4.90
N ARG A 208 -22.25 0.09 -5.57
CA ARG A 208 -21.38 -1.03 -5.19
C ARG A 208 -20.05 -0.94 -5.91
N TYR A 209 -18.97 -0.89 -5.12
CA TYR A 209 -17.60 -0.87 -5.64
C TYR A 209 -16.87 -2.18 -5.42
N ALA A 210 -17.21 -2.95 -4.37
CA ALA A 210 -16.60 -4.25 -4.11
C ALA A 210 -17.30 -5.36 -4.91
N TYR A 211 -16.52 -6.15 -5.65
CA TYR A 211 -16.96 -7.39 -6.28
C TYR A 211 -16.43 -8.59 -5.49
N VAL A 212 -17.32 -9.27 -4.79
CA VAL A 212 -16.97 -10.35 -3.86
C VAL A 212 -17.86 -11.57 -4.03
N GLY A 213 -17.39 -12.74 -3.59
CA GLY A 213 -18.07 -14.02 -3.77
C GLY A 213 -19.49 -14.08 -3.14
N THR A 214 -19.70 -13.33 -2.06
CA THR A 214 -20.98 -13.29 -1.31
C THR A 214 -22.08 -12.45 -1.98
N MET A 215 -21.80 -11.76 -3.08
CA MET A 215 -22.81 -11.03 -3.86
C MET A 215 -23.76 -12.01 -4.55
N SER A 216 -25.03 -11.58 -4.72
CA SER A 216 -25.99 -12.30 -5.57
C SER A 216 -25.54 -12.28 -7.04
N ASP A 217 -25.97 -13.27 -7.80
CA ASP A 217 -25.58 -13.38 -9.22
C ASP A 217 -26.13 -12.23 -10.06
N GLU A 218 -27.31 -11.69 -9.71
CA GLU A 218 -27.88 -10.49 -10.32
C GLU A 218 -26.96 -9.28 -10.15
N HIS A 219 -26.52 -8.99 -8.92
CA HIS A 219 -25.61 -7.88 -8.66
C HIS A 219 -24.23 -8.10 -9.31
N LYS A 220 -23.73 -9.34 -9.36
CA LYS A 220 -22.50 -9.65 -10.09
C LYS A 220 -22.63 -9.33 -11.57
N GLN A 221 -23.80 -9.62 -12.17
CA GLN A 221 -24.04 -9.30 -13.56
C GLN A 221 -24.15 -7.81 -13.81
N GLU A 222 -24.87 -7.07 -12.96
CA GLU A 222 -24.96 -5.61 -13.04
C GLU A 222 -23.57 -4.94 -13.02
N VAL A 223 -22.69 -5.39 -12.11
CA VAL A 223 -21.32 -4.89 -12.04
C VAL A 223 -20.53 -5.22 -13.30
N ARG A 224 -20.64 -6.45 -13.83
CA ARG A 224 -19.97 -6.84 -15.09
C ARG A 224 -20.41 -5.99 -16.27
N ASP A 225 -21.72 -5.76 -16.40
CA ASP A 225 -22.29 -4.95 -17.48
C ASP A 225 -21.87 -3.47 -17.37
N ALA A 226 -21.77 -2.96 -16.13
CA ALA A 226 -21.29 -1.61 -15.86
C ALA A 226 -19.80 -1.45 -16.18
N ILE A 227 -18.97 -2.46 -15.89
CA ILE A 227 -17.53 -2.51 -16.23
C ILE A 227 -17.35 -2.51 -17.75
N ALA A 228 -18.02 -3.43 -18.47
CA ALA A 228 -17.92 -3.54 -19.92
C ALA A 228 -18.32 -2.24 -20.64
N ALA A 229 -19.29 -1.51 -20.06
CA ALA A 229 -19.77 -0.23 -20.59
C ALA A 229 -18.98 1.01 -20.09
N GLY A 230 -17.93 0.84 -19.26
CA GLY A 230 -17.16 1.94 -18.69
C GLY A 230 -17.91 2.84 -17.70
N ARG A 231 -19.08 2.42 -17.22
CA ARG A 231 -19.91 3.17 -16.26
C ARG A 231 -19.57 2.91 -14.80
N GLN A 232 -18.75 1.89 -14.51
CA GLN A 232 -18.25 1.56 -13.19
C GLN A 232 -16.91 2.28 -12.96
N PRO A 233 -16.83 3.37 -12.21
CA PRO A 233 -15.59 4.15 -12.08
C PRO A 233 -14.45 3.36 -11.45
N MET A 234 -14.82 2.45 -10.55
CA MET A 234 -13.86 1.58 -9.87
C MET A 234 -14.52 0.26 -9.49
N VAL A 235 -13.74 -0.82 -9.53
CA VAL A 235 -14.08 -2.11 -8.92
C VAL A 235 -12.97 -2.56 -7.97
N ILE A 236 -13.33 -2.93 -6.75
CA ILE A 236 -12.42 -3.39 -5.70
C ILE A 236 -12.64 -4.89 -5.54
N THR A 237 -11.59 -5.69 -5.71
CA THR A 237 -11.78 -7.14 -5.75
C THR A 237 -10.49 -7.91 -5.43
N SER A 238 -10.59 -9.24 -5.33
CA SER A 238 -9.44 -10.13 -5.19
C SER A 238 -8.78 -10.46 -6.53
N PRO A 239 -7.51 -10.89 -6.53
CA PRO A 239 -6.82 -11.32 -7.76
C PRO A 239 -7.55 -12.46 -8.47
N GLU A 240 -8.15 -13.38 -7.71
CA GLU A 240 -8.90 -14.52 -8.24
C GLU A 240 -10.13 -14.05 -9.03
N ALA A 241 -10.88 -13.10 -8.50
CA ALA A 241 -12.08 -12.59 -9.17
C ALA A 241 -11.76 -11.84 -10.47
N VAL A 242 -10.61 -11.15 -10.53
CA VAL A 242 -10.10 -10.51 -11.77
C VAL A 242 -9.84 -11.56 -12.84
N THR A 243 -9.26 -12.69 -12.47
CA THR A 243 -8.85 -13.74 -13.41
C THR A 243 -9.98 -14.68 -13.80
N THR A 244 -11.11 -14.66 -13.09
CA THR A 244 -12.28 -15.52 -13.31
C THR A 244 -13.53 -14.69 -13.60
N GLY A 245 -14.28 -14.30 -12.58
CA GLY A 245 -15.62 -13.71 -12.72
C GLY A 245 -15.70 -12.36 -13.41
N LEU A 246 -14.63 -11.56 -13.41
CA LEU A 246 -14.57 -10.24 -14.06
C LEU A 246 -13.84 -10.26 -15.40
N ARG A 247 -13.15 -11.34 -15.74
CA ARG A 247 -12.25 -11.39 -16.89
C ARG A 247 -12.90 -10.92 -18.19
N ASN A 248 -14.06 -11.47 -18.55
CA ASN A 248 -14.76 -11.12 -19.79
C ASN A 248 -15.08 -9.62 -19.84
N ALA A 249 -15.68 -9.09 -18.78
CA ALA A 249 -16.04 -7.68 -18.71
C ALA A 249 -14.82 -6.75 -18.79
N LEU A 250 -13.68 -7.14 -18.20
CA LEU A 250 -12.42 -6.40 -18.26
C LEU A 250 -11.75 -6.48 -19.63
N ASP A 251 -11.81 -7.64 -20.29
CA ASP A 251 -11.34 -7.78 -21.69
C ASP A 251 -12.14 -6.89 -22.63
N ASP A 252 -13.47 -6.80 -22.44
CA ASP A 252 -14.34 -5.92 -23.23
C ASP A 252 -14.05 -4.45 -22.95
N ALA A 253 -13.89 -4.06 -21.68
CA ALA A 253 -13.49 -2.71 -21.32
C ALA A 253 -12.11 -2.32 -21.89
N ALA A 254 -11.17 -3.25 -21.91
CA ALA A 254 -9.85 -3.03 -22.50
C ALA A 254 -9.94 -2.82 -24.02
N ARG A 255 -10.72 -3.64 -24.75
CA ARG A 255 -10.95 -3.47 -26.21
C ARG A 255 -11.59 -2.14 -26.54
N ALA A 256 -12.52 -1.68 -25.69
CA ALA A 256 -13.16 -0.39 -25.84
C ALA A 256 -12.28 0.79 -25.41
N GLY A 257 -11.05 0.54 -24.90
CA GLY A 257 -10.17 1.56 -24.37
C GLY A 257 -10.66 2.22 -23.09
N LEU A 258 -11.53 1.53 -22.34
CA LEU A 258 -12.16 2.03 -21.12
C LEU A 258 -11.47 1.56 -19.83
N LEU A 259 -10.52 0.61 -19.91
CA LEU A 259 -9.77 0.14 -18.76
C LEU A 259 -8.64 1.11 -18.44
N ARG A 260 -8.76 1.89 -17.36
CA ARG A 260 -7.86 2.99 -17.03
C ARG A 260 -6.66 2.55 -16.19
N TYR A 261 -6.92 1.92 -15.04
CA TYR A 261 -5.89 1.49 -14.10
C TYR A 261 -6.08 0.04 -13.66
N LEU A 262 -4.96 -0.68 -13.56
CA LEU A 262 -4.81 -1.87 -12.74
C LEU A 262 -3.99 -1.47 -11.50
N ILE A 263 -4.64 -1.41 -10.35
CA ILE A 263 -4.02 -1.02 -9.08
C ILE A 263 -3.87 -2.26 -8.23
N ILE A 264 -2.66 -2.53 -7.76
CA ILE A 264 -2.33 -3.70 -6.94
C ILE A 264 -1.89 -3.20 -5.57
N ASP A 265 -2.73 -3.41 -4.56
CA ASP A 265 -2.36 -3.15 -3.17
C ASP A 265 -1.62 -4.35 -2.59
N GLU A 266 -0.75 -4.10 -1.61
CA GLU A 266 0.17 -5.09 -1.02
C GLU A 266 0.98 -5.85 -2.09
N ALA A 267 1.55 -5.12 -3.04
CA ALA A 267 2.25 -5.68 -4.19
C ALA A 267 3.43 -6.61 -3.84
N HIS A 268 3.97 -6.53 -2.62
CA HIS A 268 4.98 -7.46 -2.11
C HIS A 268 4.51 -8.93 -2.11
N LEU A 269 3.18 -9.18 -2.08
CA LEU A 269 2.60 -10.53 -2.12
C LEU A 269 2.85 -11.26 -3.45
N VAL A 270 3.21 -10.54 -4.51
CA VAL A 270 3.55 -11.13 -5.82
C VAL A 270 4.74 -12.08 -5.73
N GLU A 271 5.61 -11.90 -4.75
CA GLU A 271 6.81 -12.72 -4.57
C GLU A 271 6.63 -13.86 -3.56
N GLN A 272 5.61 -13.84 -2.71
CA GLN A 272 5.45 -14.85 -1.68
C GLN A 272 5.35 -16.26 -2.26
N TRP A 273 6.14 -17.18 -1.71
CA TRP A 273 6.20 -18.59 -2.05
C TRP A 273 5.89 -19.42 -0.79
N GLY A 274 5.36 -20.61 -0.93
CA GLY A 274 5.05 -21.48 0.19
C GLY A 274 3.56 -21.65 0.44
N ASN A 275 3.15 -21.75 1.70
CA ASN A 275 1.74 -21.99 2.08
C ASN A 275 0.83 -20.78 1.80
N ASP A 276 1.38 -19.58 1.75
CA ASP A 276 0.66 -18.33 1.49
C ASP A 276 0.79 -17.88 0.02
N PHE A 277 1.32 -18.75 -0.85
CA PHE A 277 1.50 -18.44 -2.26
C PHE A 277 0.16 -18.22 -2.97
N ARG A 278 0.03 -17.03 -3.58
CA ARG A 278 -1.12 -16.67 -4.40
C ARG A 278 -0.70 -16.53 -5.86
N SER A 279 -0.80 -17.61 -6.59
CA SER A 279 -0.51 -17.65 -8.03
C SER A 279 -1.32 -16.62 -8.83
N SER A 280 -2.50 -16.27 -8.34
CA SER A 280 -3.40 -15.27 -8.92
C SER A 280 -2.77 -13.89 -9.05
N PHE A 281 -1.93 -13.43 -8.11
CA PHE A 281 -1.20 -12.16 -8.26
C PHE A 281 -0.20 -12.17 -9.43
N GLN A 282 0.48 -13.29 -9.65
CA GLN A 282 1.41 -13.42 -10.79
C GLN A 282 0.65 -13.58 -12.11
N THR A 283 -0.54 -14.19 -12.06
CA THR A 283 -1.43 -14.33 -13.21
C THR A 283 -1.98 -12.96 -13.66
N LEU A 284 -2.18 -11.99 -12.76
CA LEU A 284 -2.56 -10.62 -13.13
C LEU A 284 -1.60 -9.98 -14.15
N ALA A 285 -0.30 -10.24 -14.03
CA ALA A 285 0.69 -9.72 -14.98
C ALA A 285 0.47 -10.28 -16.40
N VAL A 286 0.01 -11.52 -16.50
CA VAL A 286 -0.31 -12.16 -17.79
C VAL A 286 -1.54 -11.50 -18.42
N TYR A 287 -2.59 -11.25 -17.64
CA TYR A 287 -3.80 -10.56 -18.13
C TYR A 287 -3.54 -9.12 -18.49
N ARG A 288 -2.72 -8.41 -17.70
CA ARG A 288 -2.31 -7.05 -18.07
C ARG A 288 -1.68 -6.99 -19.46
N GLN A 289 -0.81 -7.94 -19.81
CA GLN A 289 -0.22 -8.00 -21.16
C GLN A 289 -1.28 -8.18 -22.24
N SER A 290 -2.33 -8.97 -21.98
CA SER A 290 -3.46 -9.10 -22.88
C SER A 290 -4.19 -7.77 -23.06
N TRP A 291 -4.52 -7.08 -21.96
CA TRP A 291 -5.21 -5.80 -22.03
C TRP A 291 -4.42 -4.72 -22.75
N LEU A 292 -3.09 -4.69 -22.59
CA LEU A 292 -2.22 -3.81 -23.37
C LEU A 292 -2.25 -4.11 -24.87
N SER A 293 -2.46 -5.37 -25.26
CA SER A 293 -2.57 -5.76 -26.65
C SER A 293 -3.98 -5.53 -27.22
N LEU A 294 -5.01 -5.51 -26.38
CA LEU A 294 -6.40 -5.26 -26.78
C LEU A 294 -6.71 -3.78 -26.94
N ALA A 295 -6.10 -2.92 -26.15
CA ALA A 295 -6.28 -1.48 -26.19
C ALA A 295 -5.34 -0.84 -27.22
N GLY A 296 -5.74 0.27 -27.82
CA GLY A 296 -4.81 1.13 -28.57
C GLY A 296 -3.79 1.79 -27.63
N PRO A 297 -2.63 2.24 -28.16
CA PRO A 297 -1.54 2.79 -27.33
C PRO A 297 -1.99 3.93 -26.41
N GLU A 298 -2.88 4.80 -26.89
CA GLU A 298 -3.39 5.97 -26.15
C GLU A 298 -4.32 5.61 -24.98
N ASN A 299 -4.92 4.41 -25.01
CA ASN A 299 -5.86 3.93 -24.03
C ASN A 299 -5.35 2.71 -23.25
N ALA A 300 -4.06 2.41 -23.38
CA ALA A 300 -3.46 1.27 -22.70
C ALA A 300 -3.52 1.41 -21.17
N VAL A 301 -3.91 0.33 -20.49
CA VAL A 301 -4.09 0.33 -19.03
C VAL A 301 -2.79 0.70 -18.30
N ARG A 302 -2.87 1.64 -17.38
CA ARG A 302 -1.77 1.97 -16.45
C ARG A 302 -1.76 0.99 -15.30
N THR A 303 -0.59 0.68 -14.80
CA THR A 303 -0.44 -0.20 -13.62
C THR A 303 0.16 0.58 -12.47
N LEU A 304 -0.47 0.46 -11.29
CA LEU A 304 0.07 0.97 -10.04
C LEU A 304 0.24 -0.20 -9.06
N ALA A 305 1.47 -0.54 -8.72
CA ALA A 305 1.80 -1.55 -7.73
C ALA A 305 2.28 -0.87 -6.44
N MET A 306 1.52 -0.99 -5.36
CA MET A 306 1.80 -0.31 -4.09
C MET A 306 2.15 -1.29 -2.99
N SER A 307 3.14 -0.94 -2.17
CA SER A 307 3.46 -1.64 -0.94
C SER A 307 3.97 -0.68 0.13
N ALA A 308 3.93 -1.12 1.40
CA ALA A 308 4.52 -0.37 2.50
C ALA A 308 6.04 -0.53 2.56
N THR A 309 6.50 -1.69 2.21
CA THR A 309 7.92 -2.08 2.19
C THR A 309 8.16 -2.94 0.96
N LEU A 310 9.30 -2.76 0.33
CA LEU A 310 9.75 -3.57 -0.78
C LEU A 310 11.24 -3.87 -0.61
N THR A 311 11.61 -5.11 -0.84
CA THR A 311 13.01 -5.53 -0.94
C THR A 311 13.48 -5.45 -2.39
N GLU A 312 14.79 -5.49 -2.61
CA GLU A 312 15.41 -5.52 -3.94
C GLU A 312 14.78 -6.60 -4.84
N GLN A 313 14.64 -7.81 -4.32
CA GLN A 313 14.07 -8.94 -5.07
C GLN A 313 12.58 -8.73 -5.40
N GLN A 314 11.82 -8.07 -4.53
CA GLN A 314 10.41 -7.75 -4.78
C GLN A 314 10.28 -6.70 -5.89
N VAL A 315 11.13 -5.66 -5.86
CA VAL A 315 11.18 -4.65 -6.93
C VAL A 315 11.54 -5.31 -8.26
N GLU A 316 12.61 -6.11 -8.32
CA GLU A 316 12.99 -6.85 -9.53
C GLU A 316 11.86 -7.74 -10.05
N THR A 317 11.13 -8.41 -9.15
CA THR A 317 10.00 -9.27 -9.53
C THR A 317 8.85 -8.45 -10.11
N LEU A 318 8.51 -7.32 -9.51
CA LEU A 318 7.47 -6.43 -10.02
C LEU A 318 7.83 -5.84 -11.38
N GLU A 319 9.08 -5.42 -11.57
CA GLU A 319 9.60 -4.95 -12.86
C GLU A 319 9.55 -6.05 -13.93
N LEU A 320 9.97 -7.28 -13.59
CA LEU A 320 9.91 -8.41 -14.51
C LEU A 320 8.47 -8.74 -14.92
N LEU A 321 7.53 -8.72 -14.00
CA LEU A 321 6.16 -9.13 -14.24
C LEU A 321 5.32 -8.04 -14.91
N PHE A 322 5.46 -6.80 -14.49
CA PHE A 322 4.61 -5.68 -14.93
C PHE A 322 5.35 -4.63 -15.78
N GLY A 323 6.68 -4.61 -15.78
CA GLY A 323 7.49 -3.64 -16.51
C GLY A 323 7.83 -3.98 -17.95
N ALA A 324 7.64 -5.24 -18.38
CA ALA A 324 8.21 -5.78 -19.63
C ALA A 324 7.69 -5.15 -20.94
N THR A 325 6.63 -4.35 -20.91
CA THR A 325 5.94 -3.84 -22.11
C THR A 325 5.74 -2.34 -22.16
N GLY A 326 6.36 -1.58 -21.26
CA GLY A 326 6.19 -0.13 -21.19
C GLY A 326 7.19 0.53 -20.26
N LEU A 327 7.06 1.84 -20.09
CA LEU A 327 7.84 2.58 -19.10
C LEU A 327 7.54 2.08 -17.69
N THR A 328 8.57 1.83 -16.92
CA THR A 328 8.45 1.43 -15.52
C THR A 328 9.17 2.46 -14.67
N GLU A 329 8.44 3.00 -13.71
CA GLU A 329 8.94 3.95 -12.74
C GLU A 329 8.84 3.37 -11.34
N VAL A 330 9.90 3.54 -10.54
CA VAL A 330 9.89 3.18 -9.11
C VAL A 330 9.91 4.48 -8.32
N VAL A 331 8.80 4.78 -7.64
CA VAL A 331 8.67 5.94 -6.76
C VAL A 331 8.85 5.51 -5.33
N TRP A 332 9.94 5.96 -4.72
CA TRP A 332 10.41 5.45 -3.46
C TRP A 332 10.26 6.49 -2.36
N ALA A 333 9.29 6.28 -1.47
CA ALA A 333 9.05 7.10 -0.28
C ALA A 333 9.07 6.21 0.97
N SER A 334 10.04 5.28 1.04
CA SER A 334 10.13 4.31 2.13
C SER A 334 10.66 4.96 3.40
N GLU A 335 9.92 4.81 4.48
CA GLU A 335 10.25 5.31 5.81
C GLU A 335 9.85 4.27 6.85
N LEU A 336 10.70 4.06 7.83
CA LEU A 336 10.37 3.22 8.97
C LEU A 336 9.37 3.94 9.88
N ARG A 337 8.51 3.15 10.52
CA ARG A 337 7.51 3.68 11.44
C ARG A 337 8.13 4.18 12.74
N GLN A 338 7.70 5.34 13.18
CA GLN A 338 8.22 6.03 14.36
C GLN A 338 7.47 5.64 15.65
N GLU A 339 6.24 5.09 15.52
CA GLU A 339 5.37 4.82 16.66
C GLU A 339 5.82 3.64 17.54
N PRO A 340 6.45 2.55 17.01
CA PRO A 340 6.80 1.41 17.82
C PRO A 340 8.04 1.63 18.70
N ALA A 341 7.95 1.29 20.00
CA ALA A 341 9.10 0.98 20.82
C ALA A 341 9.25 -0.53 20.91
N TYR A 342 10.48 -1.02 20.68
CA TYR A 342 10.75 -2.43 20.54
C TYR A 342 11.34 -3.00 21.82
N PHE A 343 10.78 -4.12 22.30
CA PHE A 343 11.26 -4.91 23.42
C PHE A 343 11.54 -6.33 22.95
N LEU A 344 12.75 -6.84 23.19
CA LEU A 344 13.21 -8.15 22.77
C LEU A 344 13.79 -8.85 24.00
N ARG A 345 13.16 -9.95 24.43
CA ARG A 345 13.57 -10.69 25.62
C ARG A 345 13.76 -12.18 25.32
N ARG A 346 14.96 -12.64 25.65
CA ARG A 346 15.29 -14.06 25.62
C ARG A 346 15.00 -14.71 26.97
N TYR A 347 14.31 -15.83 26.93
CA TYR A 347 14.00 -16.66 28.10
C TYR A 347 14.77 -17.99 28.00
N SER A 348 15.01 -18.64 29.17
CA SER A 348 15.74 -19.91 29.26
C SER A 348 14.98 -21.06 28.61
N ASP A 349 13.65 -21.02 28.69
CA ASP A 349 12.76 -22.11 28.31
C ASP A 349 11.35 -21.57 27.95
N ASP A 350 10.50 -22.46 27.44
CA ASP A 350 9.14 -22.14 27.03
C ASP A 350 8.21 -21.75 28.20
N PRO A 351 8.21 -22.45 29.36
CA PRO A 351 7.42 -22.04 30.52
C PRO A 351 7.69 -20.62 30.99
N SER A 352 8.97 -20.24 31.10
CA SER A 352 9.40 -18.88 31.50
C SER A 352 8.91 -17.83 30.50
N ARG A 353 9.01 -18.10 29.16
CA ARG A 353 8.50 -17.27 28.11
C ARG A 353 6.96 -17.11 28.22
N ARG A 354 6.23 -18.21 28.44
CA ARG A 354 4.76 -18.20 28.58
C ARG A 354 4.31 -17.33 29.76
N THR A 355 4.96 -17.49 30.92
CA THR A 355 4.71 -16.64 32.09
C THR A 355 4.91 -15.16 31.78
N ALA A 356 6.01 -14.81 31.10
CA ALA A 356 6.32 -13.44 30.73
C ALA A 356 5.32 -12.84 29.71
N ILE A 357 4.83 -13.64 28.78
CA ILE A 357 3.78 -13.19 27.81
C ILE A 357 2.48 -12.94 28.56
N LEU A 358 2.07 -13.83 29.48
CA LEU A 358 0.86 -13.66 30.29
C LEU A 358 0.95 -12.40 31.17
N GLU A 359 2.13 -12.13 31.75
CA GLU A 359 2.40 -10.91 32.48
C GLU A 359 2.30 -9.69 31.55
N ALA A 360 2.96 -9.71 30.41
CA ALA A 360 2.93 -8.63 29.43
C ALA A 360 1.53 -8.30 28.91
N VAL A 361 0.72 -9.30 28.56
CA VAL A 361 -0.67 -9.11 28.14
C VAL A 361 -1.52 -8.47 29.25
N THR A 362 -1.20 -8.76 30.51
CA THR A 362 -1.90 -8.18 31.67
C THR A 362 -1.50 -6.74 31.93
N LEU A 363 -0.23 -6.38 31.74
CA LEU A 363 0.35 -5.13 32.21
C LEU A 363 0.57 -4.08 31.11
N LEU A 364 0.67 -4.50 29.85
CA LEU A 364 0.81 -3.58 28.71
C LEU A 364 -0.55 -3.03 28.23
N PRO A 365 -0.56 -1.87 27.58
CA PRO A 365 -1.82 -1.23 27.18
C PRO A 365 -2.54 -2.00 26.08
N SER A 366 -3.87 -2.07 26.23
CA SER A 366 -4.82 -2.57 25.22
C SER A 366 -5.37 -1.44 24.34
N PRO A 367 -5.87 -1.73 23.12
CA PRO A 367 -6.00 -3.05 22.47
C PRO A 367 -4.65 -3.66 22.08
N ALA A 368 -4.58 -5.01 22.12
CA ALA A 368 -3.35 -5.75 21.85
C ALA A 368 -3.55 -6.90 20.85
N ILE A 369 -2.46 -7.26 20.16
CA ILE A 369 -2.40 -8.43 19.29
C ILE A 369 -1.27 -9.34 19.79
N LEU A 370 -1.54 -10.65 19.89
CA LEU A 370 -0.54 -11.69 20.15
C LEU A 370 -0.35 -12.55 18.90
N TYR A 371 0.80 -12.45 18.28
CA TYR A 371 1.13 -13.25 17.11
C TYR A 371 1.82 -14.57 17.45
N THR A 372 1.38 -15.62 16.73
CA THR A 372 2.00 -16.95 16.70
C THR A 372 2.29 -17.36 15.26
N THR A 373 3.15 -18.37 15.08
CA THR A 373 3.49 -18.84 13.73
C THR A 373 2.56 -19.95 13.22
N GLU A 374 1.99 -20.76 14.09
CA GLU A 374 1.14 -21.88 13.70
C GLU A 374 -0.29 -21.74 14.25
N LYS A 375 -1.28 -22.24 13.51
CA LYS A 375 -2.70 -22.17 13.87
C LYS A 375 -3.00 -22.83 15.22
N LYS A 376 -2.45 -24.04 15.43
CA LYS A 376 -2.60 -24.80 16.70
C LYS A 376 -2.05 -24.02 17.92
N ASP A 377 -1.01 -23.20 17.71
CA ASP A 377 -0.44 -22.41 18.78
C ASP A 377 -1.35 -21.22 19.11
N ALA A 378 -2.06 -20.65 18.13
CA ALA A 378 -3.02 -19.58 18.37
C ALA A 378 -4.18 -20.08 19.25
N ASP A 379 -4.72 -21.24 18.94
CA ASP A 379 -5.78 -21.86 19.74
C ASP A 379 -5.32 -22.18 21.17
N ALA A 380 -4.13 -22.80 21.30
CA ALA A 380 -3.53 -23.16 22.58
C ALA A 380 -3.25 -21.90 23.45
N TRP A 381 -2.74 -20.82 22.86
CA TRP A 381 -2.54 -19.58 23.56
C TRP A 381 -3.86 -18.95 24.04
N ALA A 382 -4.87 -18.95 23.21
CA ALA A 382 -6.16 -18.40 23.61
C ALA A 382 -6.81 -19.19 24.74
N GLU A 383 -6.68 -20.50 24.72
CA GLU A 383 -7.17 -21.36 25.82
C GLU A 383 -6.38 -21.08 27.11
N GLU A 384 -5.04 -21.02 27.04
CA GLU A 384 -4.20 -20.71 28.20
C GLU A 384 -4.51 -19.33 28.79
N LEU A 385 -4.71 -18.31 27.97
CA LEU A 385 -5.08 -16.97 28.40
C LEU A 385 -6.44 -16.97 29.11
N ARG A 386 -7.43 -17.70 28.57
CA ARG A 386 -8.76 -17.85 29.19
C ARG A 386 -8.70 -18.57 30.54
N LEU A 387 -7.92 -19.65 30.65
CA LEU A 387 -7.70 -20.37 31.91
C LEU A 387 -7.03 -19.49 32.97
N ASN A 388 -6.20 -18.54 32.55
CA ASN A 388 -5.52 -17.57 33.39
C ASN A 388 -6.33 -16.27 33.66
N GLY A 389 -7.62 -16.23 33.33
CA GLY A 389 -8.51 -15.13 33.69
C GLY A 389 -8.53 -13.98 32.68
N LEU A 390 -8.17 -14.22 31.42
CA LEU A 390 -8.39 -13.31 30.31
C LEU A 390 -9.47 -13.89 29.37
N ARG A 391 -10.68 -13.37 29.42
CA ARG A 391 -11.81 -13.90 28.65
C ARG A 391 -12.14 -13.06 27.45
N ARG A 392 -11.74 -11.80 27.43
CA ARG A 392 -11.95 -10.87 26.30
C ARG A 392 -10.89 -11.09 25.21
N VAL A 393 -10.78 -12.36 24.76
CA VAL A 393 -9.76 -12.85 23.80
C VAL A 393 -10.45 -13.44 22.58
N ALA A 394 -10.19 -12.88 21.39
CA ALA A 394 -10.56 -13.46 20.11
C ALA A 394 -9.40 -14.26 19.49
N VAL A 395 -9.73 -15.21 18.63
CA VAL A 395 -8.73 -16.01 17.85
C VAL A 395 -9.02 -15.85 16.38
N VAL A 396 -7.98 -15.56 15.59
CA VAL A 396 -8.10 -15.47 14.13
C VAL A 396 -6.87 -16.09 13.45
N HIS A 397 -7.09 -17.12 12.66
CA HIS A 397 -6.05 -17.80 11.85
C HIS A 397 -6.57 -18.24 10.48
N GLY A 398 -5.77 -18.94 9.70
CA GLY A 398 -6.12 -19.32 8.32
C GLY A 398 -7.40 -20.14 8.18
N ASP A 399 -7.77 -20.96 9.18
CA ASP A 399 -8.98 -21.79 9.15
C ASP A 399 -10.23 -21.06 9.72
N SER A 400 -10.08 -19.85 10.25
CA SER A 400 -11.20 -19.05 10.70
C SER A 400 -12.12 -18.69 9.55
N THR A 401 -13.43 -18.93 9.73
CA THR A 401 -14.43 -18.55 8.73
C THR A 401 -14.54 -17.03 8.61
N GLU A 402 -15.13 -16.57 7.52
CA GLU A 402 -15.35 -15.13 7.31
C GLU A 402 -16.23 -14.52 8.41
N ALA A 403 -17.25 -15.26 8.86
CA ALA A 403 -18.13 -14.87 9.95
C ALA A 403 -17.35 -14.72 11.27
N GLN A 404 -16.46 -15.66 11.58
CA GLN A 404 -15.62 -15.60 12.80
C GLN A 404 -14.65 -14.41 12.75
N ARG A 405 -14.04 -14.15 11.59
CA ARG A 405 -13.15 -13.00 11.39
C ARG A 405 -13.88 -11.67 11.56
N ARG A 406 -15.08 -11.56 11.01
CA ARG A 406 -15.94 -10.38 11.13
C ARG A 406 -16.35 -10.16 12.59
N ASP A 407 -16.81 -11.21 13.27
CA ASP A 407 -17.20 -11.18 14.68
C ASP A 407 -16.04 -10.72 15.60
N ALA A 408 -14.84 -11.25 15.34
CA ALA A 408 -13.63 -10.83 16.06
C ALA A 408 -13.33 -9.35 15.84
N LEU A 409 -13.40 -8.87 14.59
CA LEU A 409 -13.13 -7.48 14.24
C LEU A 409 -14.14 -6.50 14.83
N GLU A 410 -15.43 -6.78 14.71
CA GLU A 410 -16.52 -5.97 15.28
C GLU A 410 -16.42 -5.90 16.79
N GLY A 411 -16.23 -7.07 17.45
CA GLY A 411 -16.09 -7.14 18.91
C GLY A 411 -14.80 -6.49 19.43
N TRP A 412 -13.75 -6.40 18.61
CA TRP A 412 -12.49 -5.77 18.99
C TRP A 412 -12.47 -4.25 18.68
N SER A 413 -12.99 -3.85 17.52
CA SER A 413 -13.05 -2.44 17.12
C SER A 413 -14.11 -1.64 17.86
N GLY A 414 -15.18 -2.29 18.32
CA GLY A 414 -16.35 -1.60 18.85
C GLY A 414 -17.18 -0.90 17.77
N LYS A 415 -17.10 -1.38 16.54
CA LYS A 415 -17.86 -0.87 15.38
C LYS A 415 -18.37 -2.04 14.54
N ASP A 416 -19.61 -1.95 14.10
CA ASP A 416 -20.17 -2.90 13.13
C ASP A 416 -19.66 -2.65 11.70
N SER A 417 -20.05 -3.52 10.77
CA SER A 417 -19.66 -3.41 9.36
C SER A 417 -20.15 -2.11 8.67
N SER A 418 -21.13 -1.41 9.27
CA SER A 418 -21.60 -0.09 8.82
C SER A 418 -20.88 1.08 9.49
N GLY A 419 -19.93 0.81 10.41
CA GLY A 419 -19.18 1.82 11.16
C GLY A 419 -19.92 2.36 12.40
N ARG A 420 -21.10 1.82 12.76
CA ARG A 420 -21.85 2.23 13.94
C ARG A 420 -21.21 1.66 15.21
N PRO A 421 -21.18 2.43 16.32
CA PRO A 421 -20.65 1.97 17.57
C PRO A 421 -21.43 0.73 18.10
N VAL A 422 -20.70 -0.28 18.53
CA VAL A 422 -21.19 -1.47 19.25
C VAL A 422 -20.31 -1.71 20.47
N SER A 423 -20.80 -2.46 21.45
CA SER A 423 -20.00 -2.81 22.62
C SER A 423 -18.79 -3.64 22.26
N THR A 424 -17.63 -3.29 22.84
CA THR A 424 -16.40 -4.07 22.67
C THR A 424 -16.49 -5.39 23.43
N ARG A 425 -16.11 -6.48 22.79
CA ARG A 425 -16.10 -7.83 23.40
C ARG A 425 -14.69 -8.37 23.62
N PHE A 426 -13.74 -7.86 22.89
CA PHE A 426 -12.36 -8.32 22.91
C PHE A 426 -11.39 -7.16 23.10
N ASP A 427 -10.34 -7.37 23.90
CA ASP A 427 -9.24 -6.44 24.11
C ASP A 427 -7.92 -7.00 23.59
N LEU A 428 -7.87 -8.32 23.38
CA LEU A 428 -6.75 -9.05 22.81
C LEU A 428 -7.22 -9.92 21.65
N VAL A 429 -6.45 -9.90 20.55
CA VAL A 429 -6.59 -10.87 19.46
C VAL A 429 -5.35 -11.74 19.41
N VAL A 430 -5.54 -13.06 19.43
CA VAL A 430 -4.48 -14.04 19.19
C VAL A 430 -4.59 -14.50 17.74
N GLY A 431 -3.50 -14.43 17.00
CA GLY A 431 -3.57 -14.79 15.59
C GLY A 431 -2.26 -15.18 14.94
N THR A 432 -2.39 -15.62 13.69
CA THR A 432 -1.27 -15.83 12.77
C THR A 432 -1.21 -14.69 11.77
N SER A 433 -0.25 -14.71 10.83
CA SER A 433 -0.15 -13.75 9.72
C SER A 433 -1.47 -13.56 8.94
N ALA A 434 -2.33 -14.60 8.93
CA ALA A 434 -3.66 -14.52 8.31
C ALA A 434 -4.58 -13.44 8.91
N PHE A 435 -4.40 -13.07 10.19
CA PHE A 435 -5.07 -11.94 10.82
C PHE A 435 -4.53 -10.60 10.28
N GLY A 436 -3.35 -10.63 9.69
CA GLY A 436 -2.64 -9.46 9.24
C GLY A 436 -3.24 -8.79 8.00
N LEU A 437 -3.89 -9.51 7.13
CA LEU A 437 -4.38 -8.99 5.86
C LEU A 437 -5.80 -8.41 6.02
N GLY A 438 -5.93 -7.08 5.93
CA GLY A 438 -7.24 -6.42 5.92
C GLY A 438 -7.75 -5.84 7.24
N VAL A 439 -6.92 -5.82 8.31
CA VAL A 439 -7.30 -5.21 9.59
C VAL A 439 -6.70 -3.82 9.70
N ASP A 440 -7.55 -2.80 9.70
CA ASP A 440 -7.16 -1.41 9.94
C ASP A 440 -7.80 -0.88 11.22
N LEU A 441 -7.12 -1.10 12.34
CA LEU A 441 -7.46 -0.49 13.62
C LEU A 441 -6.38 0.53 13.98
N GLY A 442 -6.77 1.78 14.14
CA GLY A 442 -5.86 2.88 14.45
C GLY A 442 -5.22 2.76 15.83
N ASP A 443 -5.96 2.27 16.80
CA ASP A 443 -5.65 2.41 18.23
C ASP A 443 -4.94 1.21 18.88
N VAL A 444 -4.38 0.27 18.11
CA VAL A 444 -3.61 -0.85 18.68
C VAL A 444 -2.39 -0.33 19.42
N ARG A 445 -2.31 -0.61 20.72
CA ARG A 445 -1.24 -0.10 21.60
C ARG A 445 -0.11 -1.08 21.82
N THR A 446 -0.38 -2.39 21.71
CA THR A 446 0.64 -3.41 21.93
C THR A 446 0.56 -4.53 20.89
N VAL A 447 1.70 -4.86 20.29
CA VAL A 447 1.89 -6.03 19.42
C VAL A 447 2.88 -6.96 20.11
N LEU A 448 2.43 -8.19 20.41
CA LEU A 448 3.25 -9.21 21.06
C LEU A 448 3.56 -10.34 20.08
N HIS A 449 4.74 -10.93 20.20
CA HIS A 449 5.13 -12.12 19.47
C HIS A 449 5.51 -13.22 20.48
N ALA A 450 4.77 -14.33 20.43
CA ALA A 450 5.03 -15.50 21.27
C ALA A 450 6.09 -16.43 20.68
N THR A 451 6.51 -16.20 19.48
CA THR A 451 7.55 -16.96 18.76
C THR A 451 8.28 -16.02 17.80
N VAL A 452 9.48 -16.43 17.39
CA VAL A 452 10.25 -15.69 16.39
C VAL A 452 9.62 -15.89 15.01
N PRO A 453 9.21 -14.80 14.32
CA PRO A 453 8.80 -14.89 12.93
C PRO A 453 9.89 -15.41 12.01
N GLU A 454 9.52 -16.09 10.94
CA GLU A 454 10.47 -16.71 9.99
C GLU A 454 11.21 -15.70 9.11
N THR A 455 10.69 -14.47 8.97
CA THR A 455 11.30 -13.39 8.21
C THR A 455 11.22 -12.06 8.93
N VAL A 456 12.16 -11.17 8.66
CA VAL A 456 12.13 -9.79 9.16
C VAL A 456 10.96 -9.01 8.59
N ASP A 457 10.57 -9.26 7.35
CA ASP A 457 9.40 -8.65 6.71
C ASP A 457 8.12 -8.93 7.49
N ARG A 458 7.89 -10.21 7.81
CA ARG A 458 6.74 -10.62 8.60
C ARG A 458 6.72 -9.94 9.97
N TYR A 459 7.85 -9.96 10.67
CA TYR A 459 7.96 -9.28 11.95
C TYR A 459 7.59 -7.80 11.85
N TYR A 460 8.19 -7.09 10.89
CA TYR A 460 7.98 -5.65 10.73
C TYR A 460 6.56 -5.30 10.29
N GLN A 461 5.96 -6.09 9.39
CA GLN A 461 4.56 -5.91 8.98
C GLN A 461 3.56 -6.18 10.11
N GLU A 462 3.83 -7.17 10.98
CA GLU A 462 3.00 -7.47 12.15
C GLU A 462 3.13 -6.35 13.20
N VAL A 463 4.35 -5.87 13.51
CA VAL A 463 4.57 -4.70 14.36
C VAL A 463 3.91 -3.44 13.79
N GLY A 464 3.94 -3.26 12.47
CA GLY A 464 3.33 -2.14 11.76
C GLY A 464 1.81 -2.02 11.88
N ARG A 465 1.15 -2.90 12.65
CA ARG A 465 -0.27 -2.78 12.99
C ARG A 465 -0.51 -1.93 14.22
N GLY A 466 0.51 -1.80 15.08
CA GLY A 466 0.46 -0.89 16.23
C GLY A 466 0.52 0.58 15.81
N GLY A 467 -0.17 1.45 16.53
CA GLY A 467 -0.04 2.91 16.42
C GLY A 467 -0.42 3.50 15.05
N ARG A 468 -1.37 2.92 14.30
CA ARG A 468 -1.79 3.45 12.99
C ARG A 468 -2.50 4.79 13.05
N ASP A 469 -2.92 5.20 14.24
CA ASP A 469 -3.44 6.54 14.54
C ASP A 469 -2.33 7.59 14.69
N GLY A 470 -1.06 7.23 14.47
CA GLY A 470 0.11 8.09 14.64
C GLY A 470 0.58 8.23 16.09
N ASN A 471 0.02 7.47 17.03
CA ASN A 471 0.40 7.52 18.43
C ASN A 471 1.33 6.38 18.84
N PRO A 472 2.15 6.57 19.90
CA PRO A 472 3.08 5.56 20.37
C PRO A 472 2.45 4.19 20.65
N CYS A 473 3.15 3.14 20.26
CA CYS A 473 2.80 1.74 20.50
C CYS A 473 4.01 0.91 20.92
N LEU A 474 3.77 -0.31 21.36
CA LEU A 474 4.80 -1.22 21.86
C LEU A 474 4.86 -2.49 21.00
N ALA A 475 6.06 -2.95 20.72
CA ALA A 475 6.32 -4.24 20.11
C ALA A 475 7.14 -5.09 21.07
N PHE A 476 6.57 -6.18 21.57
CA PHE A 476 7.24 -7.09 22.50
C PHE A 476 7.40 -8.47 21.89
N LEU A 477 8.64 -8.90 21.68
CA LEU A 477 8.99 -10.23 21.22
C LEU A 477 9.66 -11.00 22.34
N ALA A 478 9.01 -12.05 22.82
CA ALA A 478 9.53 -13.00 23.81
C ALA A 478 9.94 -14.30 23.10
N PHE A 479 11.17 -14.72 23.24
CA PHE A 479 11.69 -15.89 22.54
C PHE A 479 12.52 -16.83 23.43
N ALA A 480 12.54 -18.09 23.05
CA ALA A 480 13.26 -19.17 23.72
C ALA A 480 14.23 -19.87 22.74
N PRO A 481 15.19 -20.69 23.22
CA PRO A 481 16.20 -21.31 22.35
C PRO A 481 15.66 -22.14 21.17
N GLY A 482 14.48 -22.74 21.30
CA GLY A 482 13.81 -23.53 20.25
C GLY A 482 13.23 -22.70 19.10
N ASP A 483 13.06 -21.40 19.26
CA ASP A 483 12.39 -20.56 18.27
C ASP A 483 13.26 -20.28 17.04
N ARG A 484 14.57 -20.05 17.21
CA ARG A 484 15.50 -19.83 16.08
C ARG A 484 15.52 -21.02 15.09
N PRO A 485 15.69 -22.27 15.55
CA PRO A 485 15.57 -23.44 14.66
C PRO A 485 14.20 -23.57 14.02
N ARG A 486 13.12 -23.21 14.72
CA ARG A 486 11.76 -23.24 14.21
C ARG A 486 11.58 -22.22 13.09
N ALA A 487 11.98 -20.96 13.32
CA ALA A 487 11.96 -19.92 12.30
C ALA A 487 12.78 -20.33 11.06
N GLY A 488 13.98 -20.90 11.25
CA GLY A 488 14.80 -21.44 10.15
C GLY A 488 14.13 -22.58 9.37
N ARG A 489 13.34 -23.44 10.01
CA ARG A 489 12.57 -24.48 9.31
C ARG A 489 11.41 -23.89 8.51
N LEU A 490 10.71 -22.90 9.07
CA LEU A 490 9.59 -22.22 8.40
C LEU A 490 10.07 -21.34 7.24
N ASN A 491 11.21 -20.68 7.39
CA ASN A 491 11.84 -19.87 6.34
C ASN A 491 12.30 -20.72 5.13
N LYS A 492 12.59 -22.02 5.32
CA LYS A 492 12.91 -22.91 4.21
C LYS A 492 11.68 -23.20 3.37
N GLN A 493 11.33 -22.24 2.54
CA GLN A 493 10.26 -22.45 1.55
C GLN A 493 10.64 -23.61 0.61
N ARG A 494 9.65 -24.42 0.28
CA ARG A 494 9.84 -25.51 -0.69
C ARG A 494 9.88 -24.95 -2.10
N ILE A 495 11.03 -24.47 -2.51
CA ILE A 495 11.27 -24.14 -3.92
C ILE A 495 11.45 -25.45 -4.67
N LEU A 496 10.72 -25.63 -5.77
CA LEU A 496 10.83 -26.78 -6.65
C LEU A 496 12.31 -27.09 -6.99
N THR A 497 12.70 -28.34 -6.95
CA THR A 497 14.03 -28.75 -7.44
C THR A 497 14.09 -28.63 -8.96
N GLU A 498 15.30 -28.58 -9.51
CA GLU A 498 15.54 -28.49 -10.95
C GLU A 498 14.91 -29.65 -11.67
N GLU A 499 15.09 -30.87 -11.13
CA GLU A 499 14.59 -32.12 -11.70
C GLU A 499 13.05 -32.14 -11.71
N VAL A 500 12.42 -31.78 -10.61
CA VAL A 500 10.94 -31.71 -10.52
C VAL A 500 10.38 -30.61 -11.44
N ALA A 501 11.08 -29.48 -11.58
CA ALA A 501 10.66 -28.43 -12.50
C ALA A 501 10.77 -28.89 -13.95
N TRP A 502 11.84 -29.58 -14.33
CA TRP A 502 12.04 -30.16 -15.66
C TRP A 502 11.02 -31.24 -15.99
N ASP A 503 10.79 -32.16 -15.05
CA ASP A 503 9.80 -33.23 -15.22
C ASP A 503 8.38 -32.70 -15.43
N ARG A 504 7.95 -31.72 -14.61
CA ARG A 504 6.66 -31.05 -14.79
C ARG A 504 6.57 -30.29 -16.10
N TRP A 505 7.63 -29.59 -16.49
CA TRP A 505 7.68 -28.86 -17.75
C TRP A 505 7.51 -29.80 -18.95
N ASN A 506 8.23 -30.90 -18.97
CA ASN A 506 8.10 -31.91 -20.04
C ASN A 506 6.72 -32.54 -20.05
N SER A 507 6.15 -32.85 -18.89
CA SER A 507 4.79 -33.37 -18.79
C SER A 507 3.76 -32.38 -19.39
N MET A 508 3.84 -31.09 -19.06
CA MET A 508 2.95 -30.09 -19.65
C MET A 508 3.07 -29.95 -21.17
N LYS A 509 4.27 -30.22 -21.73
CA LYS A 509 4.49 -30.15 -23.19
C LYS A 509 3.89 -31.31 -23.96
N VAL A 510 3.59 -32.46 -23.34
CA VAL A 510 3.06 -33.63 -24.02
C VAL A 510 1.77 -33.33 -24.81
N ASN A 511 0.93 -32.45 -24.27
CA ASN A 511 -0.35 -32.05 -24.87
C ASN A 511 -0.32 -30.61 -25.44
N GLU A 512 0.89 -30.10 -25.76
CA GLU A 512 1.00 -28.73 -26.30
C GLU A 512 0.33 -28.61 -27.68
N VAL A 513 -0.36 -27.51 -27.91
CA VAL A 513 -0.91 -27.18 -29.23
C VAL A 513 -0.23 -25.91 -29.73
N ARG A 514 0.37 -25.99 -30.93
CA ARG A 514 0.94 -24.79 -31.57
C ARG A 514 -0.20 -23.85 -31.96
N THR A 515 -0.12 -22.62 -31.45
CA THR A 515 -1.03 -21.55 -31.81
C THR A 515 -0.24 -20.50 -32.57
N SER A 516 -0.69 -20.13 -33.79
CA SER A 516 -0.05 -19.07 -34.58
C SER A 516 -0.84 -17.77 -34.39
N PRO A 517 -0.21 -16.67 -33.99
CA PRO A 517 -0.79 -15.35 -34.24
C PRO A 517 -0.71 -15.07 -35.75
N SER A 518 -1.75 -14.53 -36.34
CA SER A 518 -1.94 -14.37 -37.77
C SER A 518 -0.92 -13.48 -38.51
N GLU A 519 0.04 -12.84 -37.81
CA GLU A 519 0.87 -11.81 -38.42
C GLU A 519 2.38 -11.82 -38.07
N LEU A 520 2.89 -12.71 -37.22
CA LEU A 520 4.31 -12.76 -36.86
C LEU A 520 4.88 -14.19 -36.86
N PRO A 521 6.17 -14.39 -37.23
CA PRO A 521 6.80 -15.72 -37.31
C PRO A 521 7.16 -16.33 -35.97
N VAL A 522 6.53 -15.92 -34.88
CA VAL A 522 6.83 -16.36 -33.52
C VAL A 522 5.72 -17.28 -33.02
N TRP A 523 6.00 -18.58 -32.98
CA TRP A 523 5.10 -19.59 -32.47
C TRP A 523 4.87 -19.44 -30.98
N THR A 524 3.59 -19.53 -30.55
CA THR A 524 3.18 -19.76 -29.17
C THR A 524 2.65 -21.19 -29.04
N HIS A 525 2.81 -21.74 -27.85
CA HIS A 525 2.39 -23.10 -27.52
C HIS A 525 1.35 -23.01 -26.41
N ARG A 526 0.16 -23.52 -26.64
CA ARG A 526 -0.89 -23.64 -25.61
C ARG A 526 -0.58 -24.81 -24.72
N ILE A 527 -0.47 -24.54 -23.43
CA ILE A 527 -0.14 -25.51 -22.38
C ILE A 527 -1.37 -25.71 -21.51
N ASP A 528 -1.74 -26.99 -21.28
CA ASP A 528 -2.79 -27.34 -20.34
C ASP A 528 -2.20 -27.46 -18.93
N LEU A 529 -2.65 -26.58 -18.03
CA LEU A 529 -2.21 -26.52 -16.63
C LEU A 529 -2.72 -27.69 -15.79
N ARG A 530 -3.72 -28.45 -16.26
CA ARG A 530 -4.25 -29.64 -15.59
C ARG A 530 -3.41 -30.89 -15.87
N THR A 531 -2.49 -30.84 -16.81
CA THR A 531 -1.63 -32.01 -17.17
C THR A 531 -0.87 -32.49 -15.94
N GLN A 532 -1.06 -33.75 -15.60
CA GLN A 532 -0.39 -34.42 -14.49
C GLN A 532 0.92 -35.08 -14.94
N ARG A 533 1.83 -35.18 -13.99
CA ARG A 533 3.05 -35.96 -14.23
C ARG A 533 2.72 -37.46 -14.40
N PRO A 534 3.43 -38.20 -15.26
CA PRO A 534 3.30 -39.63 -15.33
C PRO A 534 3.54 -40.26 -13.95
N HIS A 535 2.74 -41.25 -13.59
CA HIS A 535 2.85 -42.03 -12.35
C HIS A 535 2.60 -41.29 -11.02
N VAL A 536 2.12 -40.01 -11.06
CA VAL A 536 1.77 -39.23 -9.87
C VAL A 536 0.31 -38.83 -9.96
N SER A 537 -0.50 -39.36 -9.06
CA SER A 537 -1.89 -38.90 -8.88
C SER A 537 -1.91 -37.77 -7.85
N GLU A 538 -2.16 -36.55 -8.29
CA GLU A 538 -2.32 -35.37 -7.43
C GLU A 538 -3.74 -34.84 -7.58
N ASP A 539 -4.23 -34.17 -6.53
CA ASP A 539 -5.46 -33.38 -6.62
C ASP A 539 -5.31 -32.31 -7.74
N THR A 540 -6.33 -32.17 -8.57
CA THR A 540 -6.30 -31.32 -9.76
C THR A 540 -5.90 -29.88 -9.44
N ASP A 541 -6.48 -29.29 -8.40
CA ASP A 541 -6.20 -27.89 -8.02
C ASP A 541 -4.76 -27.71 -7.54
N ARG A 542 -4.29 -28.65 -6.73
CA ARG A 542 -2.90 -28.66 -6.26
C ARG A 542 -1.90 -28.88 -7.40
N ASN A 543 -2.24 -29.70 -8.37
CA ASN A 543 -1.40 -29.93 -9.56
C ASN A 543 -1.29 -28.66 -10.41
N VAL A 544 -2.40 -27.96 -10.64
CA VAL A 544 -2.44 -26.67 -11.35
C VAL A 544 -1.55 -25.64 -10.66
N GLU A 545 -1.65 -25.50 -9.35
CA GLU A 545 -0.77 -24.62 -8.58
C GLU A 545 0.73 -24.90 -8.80
N TRP A 546 1.10 -26.18 -8.76
CA TRP A 546 2.49 -26.57 -8.99
C TRP A 546 2.96 -26.29 -10.41
N ASN A 547 2.11 -26.48 -11.40
CA ASN A 547 2.41 -26.17 -12.79
C ASN A 547 2.58 -24.66 -13.00
N ILE A 548 1.73 -23.84 -12.38
CA ILE A 548 1.90 -22.38 -12.37
C ILE A 548 3.23 -21.99 -11.68
N LYS A 549 3.61 -22.64 -10.57
CA LYS A 549 4.89 -22.41 -9.90
C LYS A 549 6.08 -22.68 -10.83
N VAL A 550 6.04 -23.75 -11.62
CA VAL A 550 7.07 -24.06 -12.63
C VAL A 550 7.15 -22.95 -13.68
N LEU A 551 6.01 -22.56 -14.27
CA LEU A 551 5.98 -21.51 -15.29
C LEU A 551 6.52 -20.17 -14.75
N ASN A 552 6.19 -19.82 -13.52
CA ASN A 552 6.70 -18.61 -12.88
C ASN A 552 8.21 -18.68 -12.63
N LEU A 553 8.72 -19.84 -12.21
CA LEU A 553 10.15 -20.04 -12.05
C LEU A 553 10.88 -19.92 -13.40
N MET A 554 10.31 -20.48 -14.47
CA MET A 554 10.83 -20.36 -15.84
C MET A 554 10.79 -18.92 -16.37
N ARG A 555 9.74 -18.13 -16.06
CA ARG A 555 9.67 -16.69 -16.39
C ARG A 555 10.81 -15.93 -15.72
N ARG A 556 11.03 -16.16 -14.42
CA ARG A 556 12.15 -15.57 -13.66
C ARG A 556 13.52 -15.99 -14.19
N ALA A 557 13.63 -17.22 -14.66
CA ALA A 557 14.83 -17.73 -15.31
C ALA A 557 14.97 -17.27 -16.77
N ARG A 558 14.03 -16.45 -17.29
CA ARG A 558 13.98 -15.97 -18.68
C ARG A 558 13.98 -17.09 -19.73
N LEU A 559 13.37 -18.22 -19.42
CA LEU A 559 13.22 -19.37 -20.32
C LEU A 559 11.95 -19.29 -21.17
N ILE A 560 10.93 -18.57 -20.69
CA ILE A 560 9.63 -18.43 -21.35
C ILE A 560 9.03 -17.06 -21.20
N VAL A 561 8.14 -16.70 -22.14
CA VAL A 561 7.17 -15.62 -22.01
C VAL A 561 5.77 -16.25 -21.95
N VAL A 562 4.99 -15.90 -20.93
CA VAL A 562 3.62 -16.43 -20.74
C VAL A 562 2.62 -15.37 -21.16
N LYS A 563 1.60 -15.78 -21.92
CA LYS A 563 0.47 -14.94 -22.34
C LYS A 563 -0.84 -15.65 -21.97
N PRO A 564 -1.94 -14.94 -21.73
CA PRO A 564 -3.23 -15.60 -21.59
C PRO A 564 -3.67 -16.16 -22.95
N PRO A 565 -4.50 -17.20 -22.98
CA PRO A 565 -5.12 -17.67 -24.21
C PRO A 565 -5.89 -16.51 -24.86
N ALA A 566 -5.68 -16.31 -26.15
CA ALA A 566 -6.41 -15.30 -26.89
C ALA A 566 -7.92 -15.62 -26.91
N ALA A 567 -8.76 -14.64 -26.55
CA ALA A 567 -10.20 -14.80 -26.66
C ALA A 567 -10.61 -14.97 -28.12
N PRO A 568 -11.62 -15.82 -28.42
CA PRO A 568 -12.11 -16.01 -29.77
C PRO A 568 -12.65 -14.67 -30.33
N THR A 569 -12.38 -14.39 -31.58
CA THR A 569 -12.99 -13.28 -32.32
C THR A 569 -14.27 -13.78 -33.01
N ARG A 570 -15.28 -12.91 -33.08
CA ARG A 570 -16.50 -13.24 -33.80
C ARG A 570 -16.21 -13.39 -35.30
N GLY A 571 -16.62 -14.50 -35.91
CA GLY A 571 -16.55 -14.68 -37.35
C GLY A 571 -17.51 -13.75 -38.08
N GLU A 572 -17.19 -13.35 -39.32
CA GLU A 572 -18.03 -12.42 -40.13
C GLU A 572 -19.46 -12.94 -40.34
N GLU A 573 -19.64 -14.25 -40.50
CA GLU A 573 -20.94 -14.93 -40.70
C GLU A 573 -21.52 -15.61 -39.46
N GLU A 574 -20.86 -15.47 -38.30
CA GLU A 574 -21.26 -16.13 -37.06
C GLU A 574 -22.45 -15.39 -36.41
N ASP A 575 -23.53 -16.13 -36.13
CA ASP A 575 -24.63 -15.56 -35.39
C ASP A 575 -24.27 -15.21 -33.96
N ARG A 576 -25.02 -14.30 -33.36
CA ARG A 576 -24.74 -13.76 -32.05
C ARG A 576 -24.79 -14.83 -30.96
N ASP A 577 -25.74 -15.73 -31.00
CA ASP A 577 -25.97 -16.70 -29.93
C ASP A 577 -24.87 -17.78 -29.94
N THR A 578 -24.49 -18.26 -31.11
CA THR A 578 -23.35 -19.17 -31.29
C THR A 578 -22.05 -18.54 -30.81
N TRP A 579 -21.82 -17.25 -31.14
CA TRP A 579 -20.64 -16.54 -30.69
C TRP A 579 -20.62 -16.37 -29.17
N VAL A 580 -21.72 -15.99 -28.53
CA VAL A 580 -21.84 -15.84 -27.07
C VAL A 580 -21.57 -17.16 -26.39
N ALA A 581 -22.19 -18.26 -26.84
CA ALA A 581 -21.97 -19.59 -26.29
C ALA A 581 -20.50 -20.03 -26.39
N ARG A 582 -19.81 -19.75 -27.51
CA ARG A 582 -18.39 -20.04 -27.73
C ARG A 582 -17.51 -19.17 -26.84
N GLN A 583 -17.86 -17.91 -26.64
CA GLN A 583 -17.18 -17.00 -25.76
C GLN A 583 -17.30 -17.45 -24.31
N GLU A 584 -18.49 -17.81 -23.86
CA GLU A 584 -18.74 -18.35 -22.50
C GLU A 584 -17.94 -19.62 -22.25
N ALA A 585 -18.01 -20.60 -23.14
CA ALA A 585 -17.25 -21.84 -23.07
C ALA A 585 -15.73 -21.61 -23.05
N PHE A 586 -15.24 -20.57 -23.75
CA PHE A 586 -13.84 -20.17 -23.69
C PHE A 586 -13.50 -19.62 -22.31
N TYR A 587 -14.28 -18.67 -21.75
CA TYR A 587 -13.97 -18.07 -20.47
C TYR A 587 -14.09 -19.04 -19.29
N GLU A 588 -15.00 -20.01 -19.34
CA GLU A 588 -15.11 -21.09 -18.35
C GLU A 588 -13.82 -21.91 -18.25
N ARG A 589 -13.15 -22.16 -19.37
CA ARG A 589 -11.97 -23.01 -19.44
C ARG A 589 -10.65 -22.24 -19.58
N SER A 590 -10.70 -20.95 -19.71
CA SER A 590 -9.51 -20.13 -20.03
C SER A 590 -8.45 -20.11 -18.94
N THR A 591 -8.82 -20.39 -17.69
CA THR A 591 -7.89 -20.52 -16.55
C THR A 591 -7.11 -21.83 -16.56
N ASP A 592 -7.56 -22.82 -17.32
CA ASP A 592 -6.91 -24.13 -17.44
C ASP A 592 -5.72 -24.11 -18.40
N TYR A 593 -5.58 -23.06 -19.20
CA TYR A 593 -4.60 -22.96 -20.26
C TYR A 593 -3.79 -21.68 -20.17
N VAL A 594 -2.55 -21.74 -20.67
CA VAL A 594 -1.71 -20.57 -20.93
C VAL A 594 -1.03 -20.71 -22.29
N ASP A 595 -0.83 -19.59 -22.97
CA ASP A 595 -0.03 -19.58 -24.20
C ASP A 595 1.42 -19.19 -23.84
N VAL A 596 2.37 -20.01 -24.23
CA VAL A 596 3.79 -19.86 -23.85
C VAL A 596 4.63 -19.70 -25.10
N ARG A 597 5.49 -18.70 -25.12
CA ARG A 597 6.57 -18.56 -26.10
C ARG A 597 7.86 -19.08 -25.47
N PHE A 598 8.49 -20.05 -26.11
CA PHE A 598 9.78 -20.59 -25.67
C PHE A 598 10.90 -19.60 -26.00
N LEU A 599 11.79 -19.39 -25.04
CA LEU A 599 13.04 -18.66 -25.21
C LEU A 599 14.19 -19.67 -25.24
N ASP A 600 15.41 -19.16 -25.46
CA ASP A 600 16.59 -20.01 -25.53
C ASP A 600 16.78 -20.82 -24.22
N GLY A 601 17.06 -22.11 -24.36
CA GLY A 601 17.24 -23.03 -23.24
C GLY A 601 15.95 -23.66 -22.67
N ALA A 602 14.74 -23.24 -23.09
CA ALA A 602 13.48 -23.77 -22.52
C ALA A 602 13.29 -25.27 -22.78
N ASN A 603 13.83 -25.79 -23.88
CA ASN A 603 13.72 -27.20 -24.32
C ASN A 603 15.04 -27.95 -24.23
N ASP A 604 16.09 -27.35 -23.69
CA ASP A 604 17.40 -27.97 -23.48
C ASP A 604 17.58 -28.24 -21.99
N GLU A 605 17.71 -29.50 -21.61
CA GLU A 605 17.72 -29.89 -20.19
C GLU A 605 18.88 -29.29 -19.40
N GLU A 606 20.05 -29.20 -20.02
CA GLU A 606 21.25 -28.67 -19.35
C GLU A 606 21.12 -27.16 -19.12
N ARG A 607 20.70 -26.42 -20.16
CA ARG A 607 20.46 -24.96 -20.05
C ARG A 607 19.29 -24.63 -19.12
N PHE A 608 18.19 -25.37 -19.21
CA PHE A 608 17.04 -25.25 -18.32
C PHE A 608 17.49 -25.44 -16.87
N THR A 609 18.16 -26.55 -16.58
CA THR A 609 18.63 -26.90 -15.24
C THR A 609 19.59 -25.86 -14.68
N ALA A 610 20.51 -25.34 -15.50
CA ALA A 610 21.43 -24.28 -15.10
C ALA A 610 20.67 -22.98 -14.77
N ALA A 611 19.77 -22.53 -15.63
CA ALA A 611 19.00 -21.30 -15.43
C ALA A 611 18.07 -21.39 -14.20
N ILE A 612 17.39 -22.53 -14.01
CA ILE A 612 16.56 -22.77 -12.82
C ILE A 612 17.40 -22.80 -11.55
N ARG A 613 18.57 -23.43 -11.58
CA ARG A 613 19.52 -23.49 -10.44
C ARG A 613 19.95 -22.10 -10.03
N ASP A 614 20.32 -21.25 -10.96
CA ASP A 614 20.74 -19.88 -10.68
C ASP A 614 19.58 -19.04 -10.10
N CYS A 615 18.37 -19.19 -10.65
CA CYS A 615 17.18 -18.52 -10.12
C CYS A 615 16.90 -18.98 -8.69
N ARG A 616 16.93 -20.28 -8.41
CA ARG A 616 16.75 -20.85 -7.06
C ARG A 616 17.82 -20.38 -6.08
N LYS A 617 19.09 -20.26 -6.51
CA LYS A 617 20.17 -19.76 -5.68
C LYS A 617 19.89 -18.33 -5.20
N ARG A 618 19.47 -17.43 -6.12
CA ARG A 618 19.09 -16.05 -5.77
C ARG A 618 17.93 -16.02 -4.76
N MET A 619 16.88 -16.81 -4.99
CA MET A 619 15.73 -16.91 -4.08
C MET A 619 16.12 -17.41 -2.69
N LYS A 620 16.96 -18.45 -2.60
CA LYS A 620 17.48 -18.97 -1.33
C LYS A 620 18.34 -17.93 -0.60
N SER A 621 19.22 -17.24 -1.32
CA SER A 621 20.05 -16.18 -0.72
C SER A 621 19.21 -15.04 -0.13
N ALA A 622 18.09 -14.67 -0.78
CA ALA A 622 17.17 -13.66 -0.22
C ALA A 622 16.47 -14.15 1.05
N GLN A 623 16.02 -15.42 1.07
CA GLN A 623 15.44 -16.04 2.26
C GLN A 623 16.44 -16.10 3.43
N GLU A 624 17.67 -16.50 3.13
CA GLU A 624 18.76 -16.56 4.12
C GLU A 624 19.09 -15.17 4.65
N ARG A 625 19.15 -14.15 3.79
CA ARG A 625 19.34 -12.75 4.22
C ARG A 625 18.23 -12.30 5.15
N SER A 626 16.96 -12.55 4.81
CA SER A 626 15.83 -12.15 5.65
C SER A 626 15.87 -12.83 7.03
N LEU A 627 16.18 -14.12 7.08
CA LEU A 627 16.37 -14.84 8.35
C LEU A 627 17.57 -14.29 9.13
N GLN A 628 18.69 -14.00 8.46
CA GLN A 628 19.87 -13.44 9.12
C GLN A 628 19.55 -12.08 9.75
N ARG A 629 18.85 -11.20 9.04
CA ARG A 629 18.42 -9.91 9.61
C ARG A 629 17.47 -10.07 10.79
N MET A 630 16.62 -11.12 10.79
CA MET A 630 15.82 -11.44 11.97
C MET A 630 16.71 -11.88 13.15
N ILE A 631 17.76 -12.64 12.89
CA ILE A 631 18.74 -13.03 13.93
C ILE A 631 19.52 -11.82 14.45
N ASP A 632 19.91 -10.89 13.59
CA ASP A 632 20.60 -9.64 13.96
C ASP A 632 19.71 -8.80 14.90
N ILE A 633 18.41 -8.70 14.60
CA ILE A 633 17.41 -8.08 15.47
C ILE A 633 17.39 -8.76 16.85
N LEU A 634 17.34 -10.10 16.89
CA LEU A 634 17.29 -10.86 18.15
C LEU A 634 18.57 -10.72 18.99
N ASN A 635 19.70 -10.48 18.36
CA ASN A 635 20.97 -10.23 19.07
C ASN A 635 21.00 -8.83 19.70
N ALA A 636 20.21 -7.89 19.17
CA ALA A 636 20.05 -6.52 19.66
C ALA A 636 21.39 -5.76 19.81
N GLU A 637 22.38 -6.04 18.98
CA GLU A 637 23.69 -5.37 19.01
C GLU A 637 23.62 -3.99 18.36
N ALA A 638 22.93 -3.91 17.23
CA ALA A 638 22.69 -2.66 16.50
C ALA A 638 21.27 -2.13 16.75
N CYS A 639 21.02 -0.87 16.38
CA CYS A 639 19.69 -0.30 16.43
C CYS A 639 18.76 -1.02 15.46
N MET A 640 17.52 -1.23 15.89
CA MET A 640 16.45 -1.79 15.02
C MET A 640 16.32 -1.03 13.70
N ALA A 641 16.38 0.30 13.76
CA ALA A 641 16.28 1.14 12.56
C ALA A 641 17.43 0.88 11.58
N GLU A 642 18.66 0.70 12.07
CA GLU A 642 19.83 0.42 11.23
C GLU A 642 19.65 -0.90 10.48
N VAL A 643 19.25 -1.96 11.19
CA VAL A 643 19.07 -3.30 10.61
C VAL A 643 17.94 -3.28 9.55
N LEU A 644 16.82 -2.61 9.85
CA LEU A 644 15.68 -2.54 8.93
C LEU A 644 15.95 -1.62 7.74
N THR A 645 16.63 -0.49 7.95
CA THR A 645 17.01 0.44 6.87
C THR A 645 17.94 -0.25 5.87
N ASP A 646 18.97 -0.96 6.35
CA ASP A 646 19.86 -1.73 5.49
C ASP A 646 19.11 -2.83 4.72
N TYR A 647 18.16 -3.49 5.34
CA TYR A 647 17.38 -4.54 4.71
C TYR A 647 16.43 -4.02 3.62
N TYR A 648 15.82 -2.84 3.82
CA TYR A 648 14.88 -2.23 2.86
C TYR A 648 15.51 -1.19 1.94
N THR A 649 16.81 -1.00 1.97
CA THR A 649 17.54 -0.24 0.97
C THR A 649 17.71 -1.10 -0.27
N VAL A 650 17.41 -0.55 -1.46
CA VAL A 650 17.47 -1.25 -2.73
C VAL A 650 18.55 -0.64 -3.60
N ASP A 651 19.56 -1.42 -3.94
CA ASP A 651 20.64 -0.98 -4.81
C ASP A 651 20.18 -0.87 -6.26
N ARG A 652 20.48 0.27 -6.90
CA ARG A 652 20.12 0.55 -8.29
C ARG A 652 21.32 1.17 -9.03
N PRO A 653 21.41 0.99 -10.36
CA PRO A 653 22.48 1.61 -11.16
C PRO A 653 22.53 3.15 -11.06
N ALA A 654 21.38 3.79 -10.84
CA ALA A 654 21.26 5.24 -10.69
C ALA A 654 21.51 5.76 -9.27
N GLY A 655 21.83 4.86 -8.32
CA GLY A 655 22.00 5.14 -6.91
C GLY A 655 20.98 4.38 -6.05
N PRO A 656 21.27 4.13 -4.77
CA PRO A 656 20.42 3.34 -3.90
C PRO A 656 19.09 4.05 -3.59
N LEU A 657 18.01 3.28 -3.55
CA LEU A 657 16.72 3.72 -3.02
C LEU A 657 16.76 3.52 -1.49
N MET A 658 16.95 4.62 -0.78
CA MET A 658 17.14 4.61 0.67
C MET A 658 15.81 4.51 1.42
N THR A 659 15.80 3.80 2.54
CA THR A 659 14.69 3.83 3.51
C THR A 659 15.06 4.75 4.67
N SER A 660 14.21 5.73 5.00
CA SER A 660 14.46 6.63 6.13
C SER A 660 14.38 5.88 7.46
N PRO A 661 15.40 5.97 8.31
CA PRO A 661 15.42 5.28 9.59
C PRO A 661 14.48 5.93 10.61
N ALA A 662 13.84 5.11 11.42
CA ALA A 662 13.10 5.57 12.60
C ALA A 662 13.11 4.52 13.70
N CYS A 663 13.31 4.95 14.93
CA CYS A 663 13.27 4.10 16.13
C CYS A 663 12.87 4.93 17.35
N ARG A 664 11.71 4.63 17.95
CA ARG A 664 11.31 5.28 19.21
C ARG A 664 12.03 4.72 20.44
N GLY A 665 12.71 3.61 20.27
CA GLY A 665 13.52 2.94 21.29
C GLY A 665 13.53 1.43 21.08
N CYS A 666 14.71 0.86 21.10
CA CYS A 666 14.96 -0.57 21.06
C CYS A 666 16.01 -0.93 22.14
N PRO A 667 16.33 -2.21 22.38
CA PRO A 667 17.31 -2.57 23.41
C PRO A 667 18.67 -1.91 23.19
N ALA A 668 19.14 -1.78 21.94
CA ALA A 668 20.41 -1.10 21.66
C ALA A 668 20.35 0.39 22.03
N CYS A 669 19.29 1.11 21.62
CA CYS A 669 19.10 2.52 21.96
C CYS A 669 18.99 2.75 23.47
N ARG A 670 18.29 1.90 24.21
CA ARG A 670 18.19 2.03 25.67
C ARG A 670 19.54 1.87 26.36
N ARG A 671 20.40 0.96 25.86
CA ARG A 671 21.78 0.80 26.41
C ARG A 671 22.69 2.00 26.15
N THR A 672 22.53 2.64 25.00
CA THR A 672 23.37 3.78 24.62
C THR A 672 22.86 5.13 25.12
N GLY A 673 21.64 5.17 25.63
CA GLY A 673 20.97 6.40 26.09
C GLY A 673 20.49 7.33 24.97
N PHE A 674 20.61 6.92 23.71
CA PHE A 674 20.14 7.68 22.54
C PHE A 674 19.41 6.78 21.56
N PRO A 675 18.23 7.21 21.04
CA PRO A 675 17.73 6.64 19.80
C PRO A 675 18.69 7.03 18.68
N SER A 676 19.29 6.06 17.98
CA SER A 676 20.20 6.30 16.86
C SER A 676 19.50 6.96 15.66
N ALA A 677 18.18 6.99 15.67
CA ALA A 677 17.35 7.69 14.68
C ALA A 677 16.24 8.43 15.44
N GLY A 678 16.53 9.66 15.81
CA GLY A 678 15.52 10.59 16.35
C GLY A 678 14.55 11.09 15.27
N PRO A 679 13.43 11.71 15.67
CA PRO A 679 12.56 12.44 14.75
C PRO A 679 13.39 13.54 14.07
N GLY A 680 13.53 13.50 12.76
CA GLY A 680 14.31 14.44 11.98
C GLY A 680 15.57 13.87 11.30
N ALA A 681 15.89 12.58 11.41
CA ALA A 681 16.92 11.96 10.59
C ALA A 681 16.49 11.95 9.12
N LEU A 682 17.18 12.75 8.33
CA LEU A 682 17.20 12.88 6.88
C LEU A 682 16.06 12.17 6.14
N TYR A 683 15.04 12.93 5.78
CA TYR A 683 14.10 12.51 4.75
C TYR A 683 14.88 12.25 3.46
N CYS A 684 14.91 11.00 3.02
CA CYS A 684 15.21 10.74 1.62
C CYS A 684 13.99 11.22 0.85
N LEU A 685 14.11 12.39 0.22
CA LEU A 685 13.10 12.84 -0.72
C LEU A 685 12.93 11.76 -1.78
N PRO A 686 11.70 11.33 -2.06
CA PRO A 686 11.48 10.41 -3.17
C PRO A 686 12.01 11.07 -4.44
N VAL A 687 12.95 10.41 -5.07
CA VAL A 687 13.45 10.85 -6.37
C VAL A 687 12.34 10.58 -7.37
N ALA A 688 11.57 11.61 -7.68
CA ALA A 688 10.71 11.54 -8.84
C ALA A 688 11.51 11.96 -10.04
N SER A 689 11.77 11.02 -10.89
CA SER A 689 11.99 11.38 -12.29
C SER A 689 10.62 11.43 -12.97
N TYR A 690 10.37 12.47 -13.77
CA TYR A 690 9.23 12.50 -14.69
C TYR A 690 9.67 12.19 -16.14
N PRO A 691 10.58 11.22 -16.42
CA PRO A 691 11.14 11.03 -17.75
C PRO A 691 10.08 10.62 -18.78
N ALA A 692 9.03 9.94 -18.32
CA ALA A 692 7.92 9.50 -19.14
C ALA A 692 7.04 10.64 -19.65
N LEU A 693 6.92 11.72 -18.88
CA LEU A 693 6.13 12.90 -19.25
C LEU A 693 6.78 13.70 -20.40
N VAL A 694 8.10 13.63 -20.53
CA VAL A 694 8.84 14.40 -21.54
C VAL A 694 8.43 14.01 -22.96
N GLU A 695 8.23 12.74 -23.24
CA GLU A 695 7.83 12.30 -24.59
C GLU A 695 6.35 12.55 -24.87
N TRP A 696 5.50 12.36 -23.86
CA TRP A 696 4.05 12.46 -24.02
C TRP A 696 3.59 13.92 -24.16
N THR A 697 4.08 14.81 -23.31
CA THR A 697 3.76 16.25 -23.36
C THR A 697 4.38 16.98 -24.54
N ARG A 698 5.48 16.51 -25.11
CA ARG A 698 6.03 17.06 -26.38
C ARG A 698 5.12 16.80 -27.57
N ARG A 699 4.33 15.74 -27.57
CA ARG A 699 3.38 15.44 -28.64
C ARG A 699 2.14 16.34 -28.63
N ASP A 700 1.74 16.81 -27.43
CA ASP A 700 0.46 17.48 -27.23
C ASP A 700 0.58 18.92 -26.72
N ASP A 701 1.65 19.63 -27.07
CA ASP A 701 1.76 21.06 -26.82
C ASP A 701 0.70 21.80 -27.67
N PRO A 702 -0.39 22.28 -27.06
CA PRO A 702 -1.50 22.86 -27.81
C PRO A 702 -1.18 24.15 -28.57
N LEU A 703 -0.12 24.84 -28.18
CA LEU A 703 0.37 26.05 -28.84
C LEU A 703 1.71 25.86 -29.56
N ALA A 704 2.10 24.61 -29.86
CA ALA A 704 3.38 24.26 -30.46
C ALA A 704 3.75 25.11 -31.71
N ARG A 705 2.75 25.44 -32.52
CA ARG A 705 2.92 26.25 -33.74
C ARG A 705 3.38 27.70 -33.49
N LEU A 706 3.04 28.25 -32.30
CA LEU A 706 3.30 29.62 -31.92
C LEU A 706 4.71 29.84 -31.34
N HIS A 707 5.38 28.78 -30.93
CA HIS A 707 6.75 28.86 -30.37
C HIS A 707 7.83 29.32 -31.34
N ARG A 708 7.58 29.23 -32.65
CA ARG A 708 8.54 29.68 -33.71
C ARG A 708 9.99 29.19 -33.45
N ASN A 709 10.15 27.93 -33.07
CA ASN A 709 11.43 27.29 -32.69
C ASN A 709 12.07 27.82 -31.40
N ARG A 710 11.33 28.54 -30.57
CA ARG A 710 11.75 28.94 -29.23
C ARG A 710 11.19 27.96 -28.18
N PRO A 711 11.91 27.66 -27.10
CA PRO A 711 11.37 26.85 -26.01
C PRO A 711 10.29 27.61 -25.23
N SER A 712 10.39 28.94 -25.09
CA SER A 712 9.46 29.78 -24.36
C SER A 712 8.51 30.54 -25.26
N LEU A 713 7.21 30.48 -24.98
CA LEU A 713 6.15 31.30 -25.58
C LEU A 713 5.74 32.40 -24.59
N SER A 714 5.90 33.67 -25.01
CA SER A 714 5.52 34.83 -24.22
C SER A 714 4.05 35.16 -24.48
N LEU A 715 3.21 35.06 -23.43
CA LEU A 715 1.78 35.32 -23.45
C LEU A 715 1.52 36.54 -22.57
N TYR A 716 1.15 37.68 -23.19
CA TYR A 716 1.07 38.91 -22.42
C TYR A 716 -0.32 39.54 -22.40
N TRP A 717 -0.62 40.23 -21.30
CA TRP A 717 -1.82 41.08 -21.14
C TRP A 717 -1.41 42.55 -21.21
N ARG A 718 -2.36 43.41 -21.65
CA ARG A 718 -2.16 44.82 -21.85
C ARG A 718 -2.69 45.66 -20.69
N SER A 719 -3.63 45.13 -19.91
CA SER A 719 -4.25 45.80 -18.76
C SER A 719 -4.57 44.82 -17.64
N ALA A 720 -4.80 45.33 -16.44
CA ALA A 720 -5.25 44.49 -15.31
C ALA A 720 -6.60 43.81 -15.59
N GLU A 721 -7.50 44.48 -16.30
CA GLU A 721 -8.79 43.92 -16.69
C GLU A 721 -8.61 42.70 -17.65
N GLU A 722 -7.70 42.82 -18.62
CA GLU A 722 -7.38 41.66 -19.52
C GLU A 722 -6.74 40.51 -18.73
N TYR A 723 -5.92 40.79 -17.73
CA TYR A 723 -5.37 39.78 -16.85
C TYR A 723 -6.48 39.04 -16.09
N GLU A 724 -7.40 39.73 -15.46
CA GLU A 724 -8.51 39.16 -14.69
C GLU A 724 -9.45 38.33 -15.60
N ASP A 725 -9.78 38.86 -16.78
CA ASP A 725 -10.75 38.22 -17.69
C ASP A 725 -10.19 37.04 -18.51
N GLU A 726 -8.94 37.10 -18.95
CA GLU A 726 -8.41 36.18 -19.96
C GLU A 726 -7.43 35.16 -19.41
N THR A 727 -6.72 35.41 -18.30
CA THR A 727 -5.67 34.53 -17.80
C THR A 727 -6.22 33.16 -17.41
N VAL A 728 -7.19 33.09 -16.50
CA VAL A 728 -7.77 31.82 -16.04
C VAL A 728 -8.47 31.10 -17.18
N ARG A 729 -9.18 31.83 -18.06
CA ARG A 729 -9.83 31.23 -19.25
C ARG A 729 -8.84 30.55 -20.17
N LEU A 730 -7.69 31.18 -20.45
CA LEU A 730 -6.63 30.59 -21.25
C LEU A 730 -6.03 29.33 -20.57
N LEU A 731 -5.73 29.43 -19.27
CA LEU A 731 -5.19 28.30 -18.51
C LEU A 731 -6.17 27.12 -18.46
N CYS A 732 -7.47 27.36 -18.32
CA CYS A 732 -8.50 26.33 -18.42
C CYS A 732 -8.49 25.60 -19.77
N LEU A 733 -8.32 26.33 -20.88
CA LEU A 733 -8.21 25.72 -22.20
C LEU A 733 -6.91 24.91 -22.39
N LEU A 734 -5.79 25.39 -21.83
CA LEU A 734 -4.53 24.66 -21.84
C LEU A 734 -4.63 23.36 -21.02
N ALA A 735 -5.22 23.43 -19.85
CA ALA A 735 -5.45 22.26 -18.99
C ALA A 735 -6.37 21.22 -19.63
N ALA A 736 -7.46 21.66 -20.26
CA ALA A 736 -8.36 20.76 -20.99
C ALA A 736 -7.67 20.04 -22.17
N ARG A 737 -6.56 20.55 -22.66
CA ARG A 737 -5.72 19.97 -23.72
C ARG A 737 -4.46 19.24 -23.20
N GLY A 738 -4.37 19.01 -21.88
CA GLY A 738 -3.34 18.17 -21.29
C GLY A 738 -2.13 18.90 -20.68
N THR A 739 -2.08 20.24 -20.66
CA THR A 739 -1.09 20.96 -19.85
C THR A 739 -1.36 20.65 -18.38
N ALA A 740 -0.36 20.11 -17.66
CA ALA A 740 -0.52 19.62 -16.29
C ALA A 740 0.07 20.57 -15.23
N PHE A 741 1.11 21.34 -15.56
CA PHE A 741 1.88 22.13 -14.60
C PHE A 741 1.56 23.61 -14.75
N PHE A 742 1.10 24.21 -13.65
CA PHE A 742 0.73 25.60 -13.54
C PHE A 742 1.37 26.20 -12.28
N GLY A 743 1.98 27.37 -12.39
CA GLY A 743 2.64 28.00 -11.24
C GLY A 743 2.86 29.50 -11.42
N GLY A 744 3.60 30.07 -10.49
CA GLY A 744 3.94 31.48 -10.46
C GLY A 744 3.04 32.29 -9.51
N ALA A 745 3.57 33.38 -8.98
CA ALA A 745 2.93 34.22 -7.98
C ALA A 745 1.66 34.95 -8.48
N GLY A 746 1.43 34.96 -9.80
CA GLY A 746 0.20 35.49 -10.41
C GLY A 746 -0.95 34.49 -10.45
N LEU A 747 -0.81 33.28 -9.90
CA LEU A 747 -1.84 32.25 -9.89
C LEU A 747 -2.21 31.89 -8.45
N THR A 748 -3.47 32.02 -8.09
CA THR A 748 -3.97 31.66 -6.75
C THR A 748 -4.39 30.18 -6.71
N SER A 749 -4.43 29.58 -5.51
CA SER A 749 -4.93 28.22 -5.31
C SER A 749 -6.39 28.07 -5.73
N GLU A 750 -7.24 29.07 -5.56
CA GLU A 750 -8.63 29.05 -5.99
C GLU A 750 -8.75 29.01 -7.53
N GLN A 751 -7.94 29.80 -8.22
CA GLN A 751 -7.87 29.77 -9.70
C GLN A 751 -7.34 28.43 -10.21
N ALA A 752 -6.34 27.84 -9.53
CA ALA A 752 -5.83 26.51 -9.88
C ALA A 752 -6.91 25.41 -9.70
N GLU A 753 -7.79 25.53 -8.71
CA GLU A 753 -8.95 24.64 -8.56
C GLU A 753 -9.98 24.83 -9.69
N GLU A 754 -10.24 26.07 -10.12
CA GLU A 754 -11.09 26.35 -11.29
C GLU A 754 -10.52 25.74 -12.56
N ILE A 755 -9.20 25.84 -12.77
CA ILE A 755 -8.49 25.22 -13.89
C ILE A 755 -8.67 23.70 -13.87
N GLN A 756 -8.59 23.04 -12.70
CA GLN A 756 -8.84 21.60 -12.58
C GLN A 756 -10.28 21.22 -12.97
N TRP A 757 -11.26 22.04 -12.64
CA TRP A 757 -12.65 21.80 -13.06
C TRP A 757 -12.77 21.75 -14.58
N ALA A 758 -12.13 22.69 -15.28
CA ALA A 758 -12.12 22.74 -16.74
C ALA A 758 -11.29 21.62 -17.38
N ALA A 759 -10.25 21.15 -16.69
CA ALA A 759 -9.35 20.09 -17.16
C ALA A 759 -10.01 18.69 -17.19
N GLY A 760 -11.10 18.49 -16.45
CA GLY A 760 -11.80 17.20 -16.41
C GLY A 760 -10.95 16.06 -15.86
N ALA A 761 -10.57 15.11 -16.70
CA ALA A 761 -9.74 13.95 -16.33
C ALA A 761 -8.22 14.22 -16.37
N HIS A 762 -7.79 15.38 -16.90
CA HIS A 762 -6.39 15.76 -16.87
C HIS A 762 -5.99 16.30 -15.51
N PRO A 763 -4.86 15.86 -14.93
CA PRO A 763 -4.41 16.36 -13.64
C PRO A 763 -3.87 17.79 -13.76
N VAL A 764 -4.22 18.66 -12.82
CA VAL A 764 -3.64 19.98 -12.62
C VAL A 764 -2.77 19.96 -11.37
N ILE A 765 -1.50 20.29 -11.54
CA ILE A 765 -0.50 20.44 -10.49
C ILE A 765 -0.23 21.94 -10.31
N HIS A 766 -0.45 22.44 -9.10
CA HIS A 766 -0.14 23.81 -8.75
C HIS A 766 1.25 23.88 -8.13
N ASP A 767 2.22 24.36 -8.90
CA ASP A 767 3.61 24.50 -8.49
C ASP A 767 3.85 25.84 -7.76
N THR A 768 3.63 25.82 -6.44
CA THR A 768 3.74 27.02 -5.58
C THR A 768 5.18 27.34 -5.20
N ASP A 769 6.08 26.37 -5.21
CA ASP A 769 7.49 26.49 -4.81
C ASP A 769 8.48 26.46 -5.98
N GLY A 770 8.00 26.30 -7.20
CA GLY A 770 8.80 26.20 -8.42
C GLY A 770 9.59 24.90 -8.55
N SER A 771 9.37 23.90 -7.67
CA SER A 771 10.10 22.64 -7.71
C SER A 771 9.78 21.83 -8.98
N CYS A 772 8.51 21.73 -9.35
CA CYS A 772 8.10 21.05 -10.58
C CYS A 772 8.65 21.73 -11.82
N ALA A 773 8.60 23.07 -11.88
CA ALA A 773 9.12 23.82 -13.00
C ALA A 773 10.63 23.64 -13.20
N ARG A 774 11.40 23.41 -12.13
CA ARG A 774 12.85 23.14 -12.22
C ARG A 774 13.18 21.71 -12.61
N GLU A 775 12.33 20.75 -12.23
CA GLU A 775 12.63 19.31 -12.36
C GLU A 775 11.98 18.66 -13.57
N THR A 776 10.88 19.21 -14.09
CA THR A 776 10.17 18.61 -15.23
C THR A 776 10.62 19.18 -16.55
N ALA A 777 10.77 18.34 -17.56
CA ALA A 777 10.91 18.78 -18.95
C ALA A 777 9.55 18.99 -19.66
N ALA A 778 8.42 18.74 -18.99
CA ALA A 778 7.10 19.01 -19.51
C ALA A 778 6.85 20.52 -19.69
N THR A 779 5.85 20.87 -20.51
CA THR A 779 5.40 22.25 -20.65
C THR A 779 4.84 22.79 -19.34
N VAL A 780 5.34 23.92 -18.87
CA VAL A 780 4.84 24.61 -17.67
C VAL A 780 4.20 25.93 -18.09
N ALA A 781 3.03 26.24 -17.54
CA ALA A 781 2.42 27.56 -17.63
C ALA A 781 2.74 28.33 -16.35
N TRP A 782 3.51 29.41 -16.50
CA TRP A 782 3.99 30.22 -15.37
C TRP A 782 3.42 31.63 -15.44
N VAL A 783 2.72 32.04 -14.40
CA VAL A 783 2.00 33.32 -14.34
C VAL A 783 2.71 34.30 -13.42
N LEU A 784 3.20 35.38 -13.96
CA LEU A 784 3.78 36.45 -13.17
C LEU A 784 2.68 37.32 -12.53
N PRO A 785 2.95 38.06 -11.45
CA PRO A 785 2.03 39.05 -10.89
C PRO A 785 1.65 40.15 -11.92
N PRO A 786 0.46 40.75 -11.79
CA PRO A 786 -0.01 41.75 -12.73
C PRO A 786 0.89 43.00 -12.84
N ASP A 787 1.62 43.30 -11.80
CA ASP A 787 2.53 44.45 -11.65
C ASP A 787 4.03 44.07 -11.81
N ALA A 788 4.30 42.83 -12.25
CA ALA A 788 5.68 42.38 -12.41
C ALA A 788 6.45 43.22 -13.44
N ASP A 789 7.65 43.66 -13.07
CA ASP A 789 8.61 44.37 -13.94
C ASP A 789 9.79 43.46 -14.35
N CYS A 790 10.01 42.34 -13.65
CA CYS A 790 11.04 41.34 -13.92
C CYS A 790 10.49 39.92 -13.70
N MET A 791 11.21 38.92 -14.23
CA MET A 791 10.93 37.52 -13.96
C MET A 791 11.41 37.13 -12.57
N ASP A 792 10.66 36.22 -11.91
CA ASP A 792 11.18 35.52 -10.74
C ASP A 792 12.27 34.50 -11.15
N GLU A 793 12.98 33.98 -10.17
CA GLU A 793 14.10 33.07 -10.40
C GLU A 793 13.69 31.81 -11.21
N THR A 794 12.55 31.23 -10.91
CA THR A 794 12.05 30.02 -11.57
C THR A 794 11.67 30.29 -13.01
N ALA A 795 10.96 31.40 -13.25
CA ALA A 795 10.63 31.86 -14.62
C ALA A 795 11.89 32.14 -15.44
N LEU A 796 12.88 32.80 -14.85
CA LEU A 796 14.13 33.15 -15.51
C LEU A 796 14.94 31.90 -15.89
N LEU A 797 15.14 30.97 -14.95
CA LEU A 797 15.88 29.73 -15.22
C LEU A 797 15.23 28.94 -16.36
N ARG A 798 13.92 28.87 -16.38
CA ARG A 798 13.19 28.12 -17.40
C ARG A 798 13.14 28.85 -18.72
N TYR A 799 13.05 30.17 -18.72
CA TYR A 799 13.07 31.02 -19.92
C TYR A 799 14.43 30.96 -20.64
N GLU A 800 15.53 30.91 -19.93
CA GLU A 800 16.89 30.73 -20.45
C GLU A 800 17.23 29.27 -20.81
N GLY A 801 16.44 28.32 -20.31
CA GLY A 801 16.60 26.90 -20.55
C GLY A 801 16.09 26.43 -21.90
N LEU A 802 16.10 25.11 -22.09
CA LEU A 802 15.63 24.44 -23.30
C LEU A 802 14.24 23.82 -23.16
N ASP A 803 13.70 23.87 -21.96
CA ASP A 803 12.40 23.26 -21.65
C ASP A 803 11.25 24.20 -21.99
N ARG A 804 10.09 23.63 -22.31
CA ARG A 804 8.96 24.43 -22.76
C ARG A 804 8.31 25.21 -21.64
N LEU A 805 8.04 26.50 -21.94
CA LEU A 805 7.43 27.45 -21.03
C LEU A 805 6.34 28.28 -21.73
N TYR A 806 5.16 28.34 -21.17
CA TYR A 806 4.18 29.38 -21.41
C TYR A 806 4.35 30.42 -20.32
N LEU A 807 5.00 31.54 -20.64
CA LEU A 807 5.21 32.64 -19.69
C LEU A 807 4.09 33.66 -19.85
N LEU A 808 3.20 33.74 -18.87
CA LEU A 808 2.11 34.72 -18.82
C LEU A 808 2.59 35.95 -18.03
N HIS A 809 2.53 37.13 -18.62
CA HIS A 809 3.15 38.30 -18.04
C HIS A 809 2.53 39.62 -18.51
N PRO A 810 2.68 40.75 -17.76
CA PRO A 810 2.25 42.06 -18.21
C PRO A 810 3.06 42.56 -19.42
N ILE A 811 2.43 43.35 -20.26
CA ILE A 811 3.09 43.96 -21.44
C ILE A 811 4.31 44.77 -21.05
N SER A 812 4.37 45.29 -19.80
CA SER A 812 5.46 46.09 -19.25
C SER A 812 6.70 45.28 -18.86
N LEU A 813 6.62 43.97 -18.85
CA LEU A 813 7.74 43.11 -18.43
C LEU A 813 8.99 43.37 -19.30
N ARG A 814 10.14 43.52 -18.64
CA ARG A 814 11.42 43.78 -19.29
C ARG A 814 12.13 42.51 -19.72
N ASP A 815 12.88 42.58 -20.80
CA ASP A 815 13.72 41.49 -21.26
C ASP A 815 14.90 41.27 -20.30
N PRO A 816 15.16 40.07 -19.78
CA PRO A 816 16.21 39.83 -18.80
C PRO A 816 17.62 40.09 -19.36
N GLY A 817 17.85 39.81 -20.64
CA GLY A 817 19.12 40.07 -21.31
C GLY A 817 19.31 41.54 -21.77
N ARG A 818 18.19 42.31 -21.82
CA ARG A 818 18.17 43.71 -22.27
C ARG A 818 17.17 44.53 -21.45
N PRO A 819 17.49 44.93 -20.19
CA PRO A 819 16.55 45.51 -19.25
C PRO A 819 15.88 46.83 -19.71
N ASN A 820 16.39 47.47 -20.75
CA ASN A 820 15.77 48.65 -21.33
C ASN A 820 14.73 48.36 -22.41
N MET A 821 14.52 47.06 -22.74
CA MET A 821 13.60 46.61 -23.77
C MET A 821 12.47 45.77 -23.14
N LEU A 822 11.32 45.80 -23.77
CA LEU A 822 10.18 44.99 -23.35
C LEU A 822 10.30 43.56 -23.91
N LEU A 823 9.94 42.60 -23.08
CA LEU A 823 10.04 41.17 -23.44
C LEU A 823 9.26 40.80 -24.68
N HIS A 824 7.99 41.25 -24.79
CA HIS A 824 7.13 40.92 -25.92
C HIS A 824 7.65 41.51 -27.27
N VAL A 825 8.52 42.51 -27.24
CA VAL A 825 9.19 43.06 -28.46
C VAL A 825 10.42 42.24 -28.80
N MET A 826 11.14 41.75 -27.81
CA MET A 826 12.38 40.98 -27.97
C MET A 826 12.17 39.51 -28.26
N ASN A 827 11.11 38.90 -27.71
CA ASN A 827 10.77 37.50 -27.98
C ASN A 827 9.92 37.39 -29.24
N SER A 828 10.51 36.76 -30.30
CA SER A 828 9.81 36.52 -31.56
C SER A 828 8.56 35.62 -31.44
N ALA A 829 8.45 34.84 -30.33
CA ALA A 829 7.33 34.02 -29.99
C ALA A 829 6.49 34.69 -28.90
N ALA A 830 6.02 35.93 -29.10
CA ALA A 830 5.19 36.69 -28.21
C ALA A 830 3.83 37.01 -28.84
N ILE A 831 2.75 36.71 -28.09
CA ILE A 831 1.37 37.02 -28.52
C ILE A 831 0.49 37.47 -27.33
N PRO A 832 -0.54 38.30 -27.57
CA PRO A 832 -1.50 38.65 -26.51
C PRO A 832 -2.34 37.48 -26.06
N LEU A 833 -2.83 37.46 -24.81
CA LEU A 833 -3.67 36.41 -24.24
C LEU A 833 -4.93 36.12 -25.06
N ASP A 834 -5.63 37.17 -25.49
CA ASP A 834 -6.86 37.03 -26.27
C ASP A 834 -6.62 36.34 -27.62
N GLN A 835 -5.45 36.57 -28.22
CA GLN A 835 -5.05 35.87 -29.44
C GLN A 835 -4.66 34.41 -29.18
N ALA A 836 -3.89 34.15 -28.14
CA ALA A 836 -3.54 32.78 -27.78
C ALA A 836 -4.78 31.91 -27.52
N ARG A 837 -5.80 32.50 -26.85
CA ARG A 837 -7.06 31.80 -26.60
C ARG A 837 -7.83 31.46 -27.88
N LYS A 838 -7.74 32.28 -28.93
CA LYS A 838 -8.39 31.99 -30.22
C LYS A 838 -7.71 30.87 -31.01
N GLU A 839 -6.46 30.58 -30.71
CA GLU A 839 -5.68 29.48 -31.33
C GLU A 839 -5.96 28.12 -30.67
N LEU A 840 -6.52 28.12 -29.46
CA LEU A 840 -7.00 26.97 -28.72
C LEU A 840 -8.48 26.68 -29.00
#